data_5a59fbab99d4c3e703f8e7fc7667e3c5
#
_entry.id   5a59fbab99d4c3e703f8e7fc7667e3c5
#
_cell.length_a   1.000
_cell.length_b   1.000
_cell.length_c   1.000
_cell.angle_alpha   90.00
_cell.angle_beta   90.00
_cell.angle_gamma   90.00
#
_symmetry.space_group_name_H-M   'P 1'
#
loop_
_entity.id
_entity.type
_entity.pdbx_description
1 polymer ?
#
loop_
_entity_poly.entity_id
_entity_poly.type
_entity_poly.pdbx_seq_one_letter_code
_entity_poly.pdbx_strand_id
1 'polypeptide(L)'
;VSLPNSLASQLNASSANLSELKSLYEGKSDQEIKSALQNAIEDPYLGAAIVPLLGEFDENSTAAKSTIITLKLDNSNREGENSVQALERVAKVENVMGTISMDYRENVFTDTSAYSLGQGAMDAEINSQFEEDIGSRLMPFVLGFILLVLYLTFRSGIDMLLTLVALFISIIWTFAFGVILDFEPSFLLSIIAFVLIGLGVDYGIHLTMRYREGVVENGDIDKANKTAIISVGSALLFATITTMIGFFSNLSSEIVPIKEFGIQTGLGILSAFIIFVTFLPACRIVIDRYYESKGKNVLSQTNIDIIKAKKMGSESDAISDKFMSIGSILALKYPERTLVFFVVLTLIAGYGGSQISSEFNAEDFLPQEVEVVKQFNYYQDNFGASAGEVSFIYISGENLATNQVFQAIDSTQEQLLIDDTYVSGDPNNIFSALNGMRNLASSESGYFYNETFSEMFNSKDTDNDRVPDTDADIKELLDWVFVGEGVNQPSMIKNFIYYDEETGEYTVSYIMLTTKSKNIFYVEVSDELNKDIKPLEDIETSSKIKVVATGQPPIFVVVMDTITATMIQSILYTIALSSLVLTAVFWFNDGQPLLGILTIIPVLLVLTWILGTMVVIGYTLNVMTTLIGALTIGLGVTYAIHISHRFIEELEEHHSLEKAVNNTVKNTGFSLFGAAMTTVLSFGVLSQSILVPMQQFGTITALTILFSFLSSVWVLPSILVIWAKNSNLAEGLHGNEKQAPEAKEKAEVSSIAITEDSEEGDDESSDDKEIEENIEDSTENDN
;
A
#
# COMPACT_ATOMS: atom_id res chain seq x y z
N VAL A 1 -4.42 -30.96 -22.30
CA VAL A 1 -3.54 -31.65 -23.25
C VAL A 1 -2.22 -31.92 -22.56
N SER A 2 -1.63 -33.08 -22.81
CA SER A 2 -0.32 -33.44 -22.27
C SER A 2 0.46 -34.27 -23.29
N LEU A 3 1.79 -34.20 -23.24
CA LEU A 3 2.66 -35.01 -24.09
C LEU A 3 2.31 -36.51 -24.09
N PRO A 4 2.06 -37.16 -22.94
CA PRO A 4 1.62 -38.57 -22.92
C PRO A 4 0.33 -38.83 -23.69
N ASN A 5 -0.69 -37.95 -23.62
CA ASN A 5 -1.91 -38.11 -24.37
C ASN A 5 -1.68 -37.95 -25.88
N SER A 6 -0.85 -37.00 -26.28
CA SER A 6 -0.53 -36.73 -27.70
C SER A 6 0.25 -37.90 -28.32
N LEU A 7 1.11 -38.56 -27.54
CA LEU A 7 1.89 -39.72 -27.99
C LEU A 7 1.11 -41.06 -27.93
N ALA A 8 -0.01 -41.11 -27.25
CA ALA A 8 -0.74 -42.36 -27.04
C ALA A 8 -1.13 -43.05 -28.36
N SER A 9 -1.51 -42.29 -29.38
CA SER A 9 -1.84 -42.83 -30.74
C SER A 9 -0.62 -43.48 -31.40
N GLN A 10 0.57 -42.92 -31.24
CA GLN A 10 1.82 -43.51 -31.79
C GLN A 10 2.23 -44.77 -31.06
N LEU A 11 1.74 -44.96 -29.82
CA LEU A 11 1.97 -46.18 -29.03
C LEU A 11 0.83 -47.18 -29.13
N ASN A 12 -0.04 -47.05 -30.15
CA ASN A 12 -1.19 -47.92 -30.44
C ASN A 12 -2.31 -47.88 -29.37
N ALA A 13 -2.58 -46.74 -28.76
CA ALA A 13 -3.73 -46.52 -27.88
C ALA A 13 -4.82 -45.70 -28.58
N SER A 14 -6.06 -46.14 -28.59
CA SER A 14 -7.17 -45.48 -29.30
C SER A 14 -7.94 -44.41 -28.46
N SER A 15 -7.86 -44.48 -27.18
CA SER A 15 -8.30 -43.46 -26.20
C SER A 15 -7.80 -43.88 -24.83
N ALA A 16 -7.27 -42.96 -24.02
CA ALA A 16 -6.72 -43.40 -22.77
C ALA A 16 -7.28 -42.56 -21.62
N ASN A 17 -7.97 -43.21 -20.69
CA ASN A 17 -8.11 -42.63 -19.36
C ASN A 17 -6.75 -42.72 -18.62
N LEU A 18 -6.60 -42.01 -17.50
CA LEU A 18 -5.34 -41.90 -16.79
C LEU A 18 -4.72 -43.26 -16.39
N SER A 19 -5.54 -44.28 -16.07
CA SER A 19 -5.08 -45.61 -15.69
C SER A 19 -4.57 -46.43 -16.88
N GLU A 20 -5.17 -46.23 -18.05
CA GLU A 20 -4.72 -46.86 -19.31
C GLU A 20 -3.43 -46.26 -19.81
N LEU A 21 -3.29 -44.90 -19.74
CA LEU A 21 -2.03 -44.21 -20.04
C LEU A 21 -0.91 -44.70 -19.13
N LYS A 22 -1.13 -44.78 -17.85
CA LYS A 22 -0.15 -45.27 -16.88
C LYS A 22 0.32 -46.69 -17.25
N SER A 23 -0.61 -47.63 -17.50
CA SER A 23 -0.27 -49.00 -17.89
C SER A 23 0.46 -49.09 -19.23
N LEU A 24 0.13 -48.18 -20.17
CA LEU A 24 0.78 -48.12 -21.47
C LEU A 24 2.27 -47.76 -21.35
N TYR A 25 2.57 -46.74 -20.54
CA TYR A 25 3.95 -46.24 -20.39
C TYR A 25 4.82 -47.09 -19.45
N GLU A 26 4.24 -47.68 -18.39
CA GLU A 26 4.94 -48.58 -17.49
C GLU A 26 5.51 -49.85 -18.20
N GLY A 27 4.96 -50.21 -19.34
CA GLY A 27 5.44 -51.35 -20.14
C GLY A 27 6.43 -51.00 -21.25
N LYS A 28 6.78 -49.73 -21.44
CA LYS A 28 7.63 -49.25 -22.54
C LYS A 28 9.04 -48.93 -22.08
N SER A 29 10.03 -49.18 -22.92
CA SER A 29 11.38 -48.75 -22.73
C SER A 29 11.58 -47.31 -23.16
N ASP A 30 12.55 -46.62 -22.59
CA ASP A 30 12.94 -45.23 -22.96
C ASP A 30 13.18 -45.08 -24.46
N GLN A 31 13.71 -46.13 -25.11
CA GLN A 31 13.96 -46.10 -26.54
C GLN A 31 12.68 -46.19 -27.39
N GLU A 32 11.69 -46.96 -26.95
CA GLU A 32 10.36 -46.97 -27.59
C GLU A 32 9.67 -45.63 -27.45
N ILE A 33 9.71 -44.99 -26.29
CA ILE A 33 9.12 -43.67 -26.04
C ILE A 33 9.81 -42.62 -26.91
N LYS A 34 11.15 -42.60 -26.97
CA LYS A 34 11.91 -41.69 -27.82
C LYS A 34 11.61 -41.87 -29.32
N SER A 35 11.49 -43.11 -29.78
CA SER A 35 11.12 -43.38 -31.17
C SER A 35 9.70 -42.95 -31.48
N ALA A 36 8.76 -43.11 -30.57
CA ALA A 36 7.38 -42.62 -30.71
C ALA A 36 7.33 -41.11 -30.75
N LEU A 37 8.12 -40.43 -29.91
CA LEU A 37 8.22 -38.97 -29.90
C LEU A 37 8.84 -38.44 -31.22
N GLN A 38 9.89 -39.07 -31.71
CA GLN A 38 10.53 -38.70 -32.98
C GLN A 38 9.56 -38.87 -34.17
N ASN A 39 8.84 -39.98 -34.25
CA ASN A 39 7.84 -40.21 -35.28
C ASN A 39 6.69 -39.20 -35.20
N ALA A 40 6.29 -38.83 -33.98
CA ALA A 40 5.24 -37.84 -33.77
C ALA A 40 5.67 -36.42 -34.17
N ILE A 41 6.93 -36.07 -33.98
CA ILE A 41 7.49 -34.75 -34.37
C ILE A 41 7.64 -34.66 -35.91
N GLU A 42 8.01 -35.77 -36.56
CA GLU A 42 8.12 -35.82 -38.03
C GLU A 42 6.75 -35.82 -38.72
N ASP A 43 5.65 -36.10 -38.01
CA ASP A 43 4.29 -35.94 -38.53
C ASP A 43 3.89 -34.44 -38.52
N PRO A 44 3.47 -33.88 -39.67
CA PRO A 44 3.19 -32.42 -39.77
C PRO A 44 2.08 -31.95 -38.82
N TYR A 45 1.10 -32.77 -38.50
CA TYR A 45 -0.03 -32.42 -37.63
C TYR A 45 0.27 -32.69 -36.14
N LEU A 46 0.86 -33.84 -35.85
CA LEU A 46 1.23 -34.17 -34.46
C LEU A 46 2.44 -33.35 -33.98
N GLY A 47 3.40 -33.09 -34.84
CA GLY A 47 4.56 -32.25 -34.53
C GLY A 47 4.16 -30.84 -34.19
N ALA A 48 3.27 -30.25 -34.96
CA ALA A 48 2.73 -28.91 -34.66
C ALA A 48 1.98 -28.84 -33.30
N ALA A 49 1.40 -29.96 -32.83
CA ALA A 49 0.74 -30.03 -31.55
C ALA A 49 1.67 -30.35 -30.37
N ILE A 50 2.78 -31.07 -30.64
CA ILE A 50 3.67 -31.60 -29.59
C ILE A 50 4.86 -30.67 -29.31
N VAL A 51 5.50 -30.10 -30.37
CA VAL A 51 6.68 -29.26 -30.21
C VAL A 51 6.44 -28.06 -29.29
N PRO A 52 5.28 -27.35 -29.35
CA PRO A 52 4.97 -26.29 -28.40
C PRO A 52 4.86 -26.70 -26.94
N LEU A 53 4.71 -28.01 -26.67
CA LEU A 53 4.67 -28.55 -25.31
C LEU A 53 6.06 -28.89 -24.73
N LEU A 54 7.15 -28.71 -25.51
CA LEU A 54 8.51 -29.07 -25.16
C LEU A 54 9.37 -27.83 -25.04
N GLY A 55 9.85 -27.52 -23.85
CA GLY A 55 10.75 -26.41 -23.58
C GLY A 55 12.21 -26.82 -23.70
N GLU A 56 13.05 -25.97 -24.34
CA GLU A 56 14.44 -26.23 -24.65
C GLU A 56 14.64 -27.61 -25.34
N PHE A 57 13.85 -27.85 -26.37
CA PHE A 57 13.86 -29.10 -27.09
C PHE A 57 15.06 -29.18 -28.04
N ASP A 58 15.84 -30.28 -27.97
CA ASP A 58 16.92 -30.59 -28.90
C ASP A 58 16.49 -31.68 -29.87
N GLU A 59 16.23 -31.31 -31.11
CA GLU A 59 15.80 -32.23 -32.17
C GLU A 59 16.81 -33.35 -32.43
N ASN A 60 18.13 -33.10 -32.24
CA ASN A 60 19.16 -34.10 -32.51
C ASN A 60 19.21 -35.19 -31.44
N SER A 61 18.89 -34.87 -30.18
CA SER A 61 18.91 -35.83 -29.08
C SER A 61 17.51 -36.31 -28.69
N THR A 62 16.47 -35.76 -29.30
CA THR A 62 15.07 -36.00 -28.96
C THR A 62 14.84 -35.84 -27.43
N ALA A 63 15.42 -34.78 -26.87
CA ALA A 63 15.35 -34.48 -25.45
C ALA A 63 14.82 -33.07 -25.22
N ALA A 64 14.02 -32.90 -24.18
CA ALA A 64 13.53 -31.62 -23.74
C ALA A 64 13.84 -31.45 -22.24
N LYS A 65 14.14 -30.25 -21.80
CA LYS A 65 14.38 -29.97 -20.37
C LYS A 65 13.08 -29.85 -19.60
N SER A 66 12.01 -29.41 -20.26
CA SER A 66 10.72 -29.20 -19.63
C SER A 66 9.56 -29.55 -20.56
N THR A 67 8.40 -29.79 -19.97
CA THR A 67 7.14 -30.01 -20.72
C THR A 67 5.97 -29.39 -19.98
N ILE A 68 4.92 -29.01 -20.72
CA ILE A 68 3.69 -28.45 -20.19
C ILE A 68 2.59 -29.50 -20.19
N ILE A 69 1.80 -29.50 -19.12
CA ILE A 69 0.53 -30.21 -19.04
C ILE A 69 -0.56 -29.14 -18.88
N THR A 70 -1.40 -28.98 -19.89
CA THR A 70 -2.51 -28.03 -19.85
C THR A 70 -3.76 -28.72 -19.33
N LEU A 71 -4.33 -28.21 -18.24
CA LEU A 71 -5.58 -28.66 -17.66
C LEU A 71 -6.64 -27.59 -17.87
N LYS A 72 -7.75 -27.98 -18.50
CA LYS A 72 -8.93 -27.09 -18.63
C LYS A 72 -9.86 -27.37 -17.46
N LEU A 73 -10.05 -26.38 -16.61
CA LEU A 73 -11.01 -26.44 -15.50
C LEU A 73 -12.41 -26.07 -16.02
N ASP A 74 -13.42 -26.74 -15.48
CA ASP A 74 -14.82 -26.45 -15.77
C ASP A 74 -15.26 -25.20 -14.99
N ASN A 75 -15.44 -24.09 -15.72
CA ASN A 75 -15.92 -22.81 -15.21
C ASN A 75 -17.41 -22.56 -15.51
N SER A 76 -18.13 -23.55 -16.05
CA SER A 76 -19.57 -23.43 -16.28
C SER A 76 -20.34 -23.31 -14.96
N ASN A 77 -21.41 -22.50 -14.97
CA ASN A 77 -22.27 -22.38 -13.81
C ASN A 77 -22.96 -23.71 -13.53
N ARG A 78 -22.92 -24.17 -12.27
CA ARG A 78 -23.72 -25.31 -11.82
C ARG A 78 -25.13 -24.88 -11.46
N GLU A 79 -26.06 -25.81 -11.35
CA GLU A 79 -27.45 -25.53 -10.97
C GLU A 79 -27.49 -24.72 -9.64
N GLY A 80 -28.01 -23.51 -9.69
CA GLY A 80 -28.06 -22.57 -8.55
C GLY A 80 -26.80 -21.72 -8.29
N GLU A 81 -25.78 -21.85 -9.13
CA GLU A 81 -24.53 -21.07 -9.06
C GLU A 81 -24.61 -19.86 -10.00
N ASN A 82 -24.11 -18.70 -9.56
CA ASN A 82 -23.86 -17.57 -10.45
C ASN A 82 -22.40 -17.59 -10.96
N SER A 83 -22.08 -16.72 -11.92
CA SER A 83 -20.75 -16.69 -12.56
C SER A 83 -19.61 -16.41 -11.55
N VAL A 84 -19.85 -15.60 -10.52
CA VAL A 84 -18.87 -15.30 -9.47
C VAL A 84 -18.56 -16.56 -8.65
N GLN A 85 -19.60 -17.29 -8.25
CA GLN A 85 -19.44 -18.54 -7.50
C GLN A 85 -18.74 -19.62 -8.31
N ALA A 86 -18.97 -19.68 -9.63
CA ALA A 86 -18.25 -20.58 -10.52
C ALA A 86 -16.75 -20.25 -10.58
N LEU A 87 -16.39 -18.96 -10.68
CA LEU A 87 -14.99 -18.50 -10.64
C LEU A 87 -14.32 -18.79 -9.29
N GLU A 88 -15.01 -18.55 -8.18
CA GLU A 88 -14.49 -18.91 -6.85
C GLU A 88 -14.22 -20.42 -6.70
N ARG A 89 -15.08 -21.24 -7.29
CA ARG A 89 -14.88 -22.69 -7.32
C ARG A 89 -13.64 -23.08 -8.11
N VAL A 90 -13.42 -22.46 -9.28
CA VAL A 90 -12.22 -22.67 -10.09
C VAL A 90 -10.98 -22.26 -9.32
N ALA A 91 -10.97 -21.07 -8.73
CA ALA A 91 -9.86 -20.58 -7.91
C ALA A 91 -9.53 -21.52 -6.73
N LYS A 92 -10.54 -22.08 -6.07
CA LYS A 92 -10.35 -23.10 -5.01
C LYS A 92 -9.68 -24.38 -5.54
N VAL A 93 -10.06 -24.83 -6.74
CA VAL A 93 -9.43 -26.01 -7.37
C VAL A 93 -7.97 -25.71 -7.73
N GLU A 94 -7.68 -24.55 -8.30
CA GLU A 94 -6.32 -24.11 -8.62
C GLU A 94 -5.44 -24.02 -7.38
N ASN A 95 -5.97 -23.49 -6.28
CA ASN A 95 -5.27 -23.42 -5.00
C ASN A 95 -4.91 -24.82 -4.47
N VAL A 96 -5.86 -25.78 -4.55
CA VAL A 96 -5.59 -27.19 -4.18
C VAL A 96 -4.51 -27.80 -5.08
N MET A 97 -4.53 -27.50 -6.38
CA MET A 97 -3.50 -27.96 -7.31
C MET A 97 -2.11 -27.38 -6.97
N GLY A 98 -2.05 -26.09 -6.59
CA GLY A 98 -0.83 -25.47 -6.09
C GLY A 98 -0.28 -26.18 -4.86
N THR A 99 -1.13 -26.45 -3.88
CA THR A 99 -0.75 -27.18 -2.65
C THR A 99 -0.25 -28.59 -2.97
N ILE A 100 -0.92 -29.30 -3.88
CA ILE A 100 -0.50 -30.64 -4.32
C ILE A 100 0.86 -30.57 -5.01
N SER A 101 1.09 -29.61 -5.89
CA SER A 101 2.37 -29.46 -6.59
C SER A 101 3.53 -29.17 -5.63
N MET A 102 3.31 -28.37 -4.59
CA MET A 102 4.28 -28.14 -3.52
C MET A 102 4.60 -29.42 -2.74
N ASP A 103 3.60 -30.16 -2.33
CA ASP A 103 3.81 -31.43 -1.60
C ASP A 103 4.57 -32.46 -2.43
N TYR A 104 4.26 -32.57 -3.73
CA TYR A 104 4.97 -33.48 -4.63
C TYR A 104 6.43 -33.08 -4.86
N ARG A 105 6.76 -31.78 -4.94
CA ARG A 105 8.15 -31.28 -5.02
C ARG A 105 8.96 -31.67 -3.81
N GLU A 106 8.37 -31.52 -2.63
CA GLU A 106 9.07 -31.76 -1.38
C GLU A 106 9.22 -33.26 -1.03
N ASN A 107 8.20 -34.05 -1.34
CA ASN A 107 8.07 -35.40 -0.78
C ASN A 107 8.11 -36.53 -1.81
N VAL A 108 7.93 -36.25 -3.11
CA VAL A 108 7.75 -37.31 -4.13
C VAL A 108 8.82 -37.27 -5.23
N PHE A 109 9.13 -36.11 -5.77
CA PHE A 109 10.09 -35.98 -6.87
C PHE A 109 11.51 -35.84 -6.36
N THR A 110 12.45 -36.66 -6.91
CA THR A 110 13.87 -36.63 -6.58
C THR A 110 14.71 -35.94 -7.66
N ASP A 111 14.34 -36.15 -8.94
CA ASP A 111 15.12 -35.70 -10.10
C ASP A 111 14.36 -34.72 -11.00
N THR A 112 13.07 -34.52 -10.75
CA THR A 112 12.20 -33.62 -11.51
C THR A 112 11.34 -32.79 -10.57
N SER A 113 10.85 -31.65 -11.06
CA SER A 113 9.95 -30.78 -10.32
C SER A 113 8.70 -30.49 -11.13
N ALA A 114 7.55 -30.42 -10.48
CA ALA A 114 6.29 -30.01 -11.11
C ALA A 114 5.78 -28.74 -10.45
N TYR A 115 5.35 -27.77 -11.24
CA TYR A 115 4.80 -26.50 -10.78
C TYR A 115 3.43 -26.29 -11.41
N SER A 116 2.47 -25.85 -10.61
CA SER A 116 1.18 -25.38 -11.09
C SER A 116 1.26 -23.87 -11.32
N LEU A 117 1.08 -23.43 -12.58
CA LEU A 117 1.19 -22.03 -12.99
C LEU A 117 -0.18 -21.37 -13.19
N GLY A 118 -1.27 -21.99 -12.75
CA GLY A 118 -2.58 -21.35 -12.67
C GLY A 118 -2.56 -20.22 -11.64
N GLN A 119 -3.32 -19.15 -11.89
CA GLN A 119 -3.32 -17.94 -11.04
C GLN A 119 -3.59 -18.28 -9.56
N GLY A 120 -4.64 -19.06 -9.27
CA GLY A 120 -4.95 -19.43 -7.89
C GLY A 120 -3.89 -20.33 -7.23
N ALA A 121 -3.16 -21.13 -8.01
CA ALA A 121 -2.06 -21.95 -7.50
C ALA A 121 -0.81 -21.10 -7.19
N MET A 122 -0.50 -20.13 -8.05
CA MET A 122 0.59 -19.18 -7.81
C MET A 122 0.30 -18.31 -6.59
N ASP A 123 -0.92 -17.78 -6.49
CA ASP A 123 -1.36 -16.97 -5.34
C ASP A 123 -1.24 -17.76 -4.03
N ALA A 124 -1.60 -19.05 -4.03
CA ALA A 124 -1.47 -19.91 -2.86
C ALA A 124 -0.01 -20.07 -2.41
N GLU A 125 0.92 -20.31 -3.35
CA GLU A 125 2.34 -20.49 -3.05
C GLU A 125 2.98 -19.16 -2.60
N ILE A 126 2.66 -18.06 -3.27
CA ILE A 126 3.14 -16.72 -2.90
C ILE A 126 2.63 -16.33 -1.51
N ASN A 127 1.32 -16.53 -1.24
CA ASN A 127 0.74 -16.21 0.06
C ASN A 127 1.34 -17.06 1.19
N SER A 128 1.57 -18.37 0.95
CA SER A 128 2.21 -19.25 1.93
C SER A 128 3.62 -18.77 2.29
N GLN A 129 4.42 -18.42 1.30
CA GLN A 129 5.78 -17.89 1.52
C GLN A 129 5.76 -16.51 2.16
N PHE A 130 4.77 -15.68 1.84
CA PHE A 130 4.58 -14.39 2.45
C PHE A 130 4.20 -14.49 3.93
N GLU A 131 3.30 -15.40 4.30
CA GLU A 131 2.96 -15.66 5.70
C GLU A 131 4.17 -16.14 6.50
N GLU A 132 5.00 -16.99 5.91
CA GLU A 132 6.25 -17.43 6.51
C GLU A 132 7.23 -16.26 6.67
N ASP A 133 7.41 -15.41 5.67
CA ASP A 133 8.29 -14.24 5.72
C ASP A 133 7.84 -13.26 6.83
N ILE A 134 6.55 -12.95 6.90
CA ILE A 134 6.01 -12.12 8.00
C ILE A 134 6.28 -12.75 9.36
N GLY A 135 5.90 -14.01 9.55
CA GLY A 135 5.94 -14.67 10.85
C GLY A 135 7.34 -14.96 11.35
N SER A 136 8.22 -15.46 10.48
CA SER A 136 9.55 -15.95 10.85
C SER A 136 10.65 -14.87 10.79
N ARG A 137 10.51 -13.87 9.92
CA ARG A 137 11.56 -12.87 9.68
C ARG A 137 11.12 -11.45 10.03
N LEU A 138 10.08 -10.91 9.40
CA LEU A 138 9.74 -9.49 9.55
C LEU A 138 9.21 -9.16 10.95
N MET A 139 8.27 -9.92 11.47
CA MET A 139 7.65 -9.65 12.78
C MET A 139 8.64 -9.75 13.96
N PRO A 140 9.51 -10.78 14.04
CA PRO A 140 10.56 -10.81 15.07
C PRO A 140 11.53 -9.64 15.01
N PHE A 141 11.91 -9.18 13.80
CA PHE A 141 12.75 -8.00 13.63
C PHE A 141 12.08 -6.72 14.13
N VAL A 142 10.83 -6.48 13.73
CA VAL A 142 10.07 -5.32 14.21
C VAL A 142 9.92 -5.34 15.73
N LEU A 143 9.52 -6.48 16.30
CA LEU A 143 9.40 -6.62 17.75
C LEU A 143 10.74 -6.41 18.47
N GLY A 144 11.84 -6.94 17.92
CA GLY A 144 13.19 -6.73 18.47
C GLY A 144 13.59 -5.26 18.48
N PHE A 145 13.35 -4.53 17.38
CA PHE A 145 13.63 -3.10 17.29
C PHE A 145 12.77 -2.28 18.26
N ILE A 146 11.47 -2.58 18.34
CA ILE A 146 10.58 -1.88 19.28
C ILE A 146 11.00 -2.11 20.72
N LEU A 147 11.30 -3.34 21.09
CA LEU A 147 11.81 -3.66 22.44
C LEU A 147 13.09 -2.87 22.73
N LEU A 148 14.02 -2.80 21.77
CA LEU A 148 15.25 -2.03 21.91
C LEU A 148 14.97 -0.54 22.12
N VAL A 149 14.14 0.08 21.27
CA VAL A 149 13.85 1.51 21.37
C VAL A 149 13.06 1.84 22.64
N LEU A 150 12.05 1.04 23.00
CA LEU A 150 11.31 1.22 24.25
C LEU A 150 12.22 1.07 25.47
N TYR A 151 13.15 0.11 25.44
CA TYR A 151 14.12 -0.07 26.53
C TYR A 151 15.06 1.14 26.64
N LEU A 152 15.60 1.64 25.52
CA LEU A 152 16.46 2.83 25.51
C LEU A 152 15.72 4.09 25.96
N THR A 153 14.43 4.22 25.60
CA THR A 153 13.60 5.37 25.95
C THR A 153 13.16 5.33 27.40
N PHE A 154 12.59 4.21 27.85
CA PHE A 154 12.00 4.13 29.18
C PHE A 154 12.99 3.71 30.28
N ARG A 155 13.95 2.88 29.94
CA ARG A 155 14.85 2.22 30.93
C ARG A 155 14.07 1.61 32.10
N SER A 156 12.87 1.11 31.81
CA SER A 156 11.90 0.53 32.75
C SER A 156 11.14 -0.60 32.05
N GLY A 157 11.30 -1.81 32.57
CA GLY A 157 10.61 -2.98 32.01
C GLY A 157 9.09 -2.92 32.16
N ILE A 158 8.59 -2.22 33.17
CA ILE A 158 7.14 -2.08 33.45
C ILE A 158 6.50 -1.19 32.38
N ASP A 159 7.08 -0.02 32.09
CA ASP A 159 6.52 0.90 31.10
C ASP A 159 6.61 0.31 29.70
N MET A 160 7.69 -0.41 29.39
CA MET A 160 7.81 -1.17 28.17
C MET A 160 6.72 -2.22 28.04
N LEU A 161 6.49 -3.03 29.08
CA LEU A 161 5.46 -4.06 29.08
C LEU A 161 4.05 -3.48 28.93
N LEU A 162 3.73 -2.41 29.67
CA LEU A 162 2.41 -1.76 29.58
C LEU A 162 2.15 -1.19 28.19
N THR A 163 3.16 -0.56 27.58
CA THR A 163 3.07 -0.04 26.21
C THR A 163 2.82 -1.18 25.21
N LEU A 164 3.53 -2.31 25.33
CA LEU A 164 3.34 -3.47 24.46
C LEU A 164 1.96 -4.12 24.64
N VAL A 165 1.47 -4.22 25.88
CA VAL A 165 0.12 -4.77 26.14
C VAL A 165 -0.95 -3.85 25.55
N ALA A 166 -0.84 -2.54 25.72
CA ALA A 166 -1.75 -1.58 25.13
C ALA A 166 -1.76 -1.67 23.58
N LEU A 167 -0.57 -1.78 22.98
CA LEU A 167 -0.40 -1.98 21.55
C LEU A 167 -1.07 -3.26 21.05
N PHE A 168 -0.82 -4.38 21.74
CA PHE A 168 -1.39 -5.67 21.39
C PHE A 168 -2.93 -5.66 21.43
N ILE A 169 -3.52 -5.05 22.49
CA ILE A 169 -4.98 -4.87 22.58
C ILE A 169 -5.48 -4.02 21.41
N SER A 170 -4.77 -2.95 21.02
CA SER A 170 -5.14 -2.09 19.90
C SER A 170 -5.16 -2.85 18.57
N ILE A 171 -4.17 -3.71 18.33
CA ILE A 171 -4.09 -4.57 17.15
C ILE A 171 -5.28 -5.56 17.12
N ILE A 172 -5.59 -6.21 18.25
CA ILE A 172 -6.75 -7.12 18.34
C ILE A 172 -8.05 -6.39 18.00
N TRP A 173 -8.27 -5.19 18.53
CA TRP A 173 -9.46 -4.41 18.23
C TRP A 173 -9.55 -4.05 16.75
N THR A 174 -8.42 -3.72 16.15
CA THR A 174 -8.36 -3.37 14.72
C THR A 174 -8.76 -4.53 13.83
N PHE A 175 -8.22 -5.71 14.06
CA PHE A 175 -8.61 -6.90 13.28
C PHE A 175 -10.05 -7.33 13.59
N ALA A 176 -10.54 -7.15 14.82
CA ALA A 176 -11.93 -7.40 15.15
C ALA A 176 -12.89 -6.49 14.35
N PHE A 177 -12.54 -5.22 14.08
CA PHE A 177 -13.32 -4.37 13.19
C PHE A 177 -13.35 -4.91 11.75
N GLY A 178 -12.25 -5.42 11.23
CA GLY A 178 -12.22 -6.05 9.90
C GLY A 178 -13.22 -7.22 9.79
N VAL A 179 -13.24 -8.09 10.82
CA VAL A 179 -14.20 -9.20 10.87
C VAL A 179 -15.65 -8.73 11.01
N ILE A 180 -15.91 -7.70 11.84
CA ILE A 180 -17.26 -7.14 12.03
C ILE A 180 -17.80 -6.48 10.76
N LEU A 181 -16.91 -5.87 9.96
CA LEU A 181 -17.23 -5.19 8.71
C LEU A 181 -17.19 -6.12 7.49
N ASP A 182 -16.92 -7.42 7.70
CA ASP A 182 -16.84 -8.44 6.67
C ASP A 182 -15.81 -8.14 5.57
N PHE A 183 -14.64 -7.63 5.98
CA PHE A 183 -13.54 -7.36 5.07
C PHE A 183 -12.81 -8.64 4.68
N GLU A 184 -12.52 -8.78 3.39
CA GLU A 184 -11.79 -9.94 2.88
C GLU A 184 -10.29 -9.86 3.23
N PRO A 185 -9.66 -10.98 3.65
CA PRO A 185 -8.22 -11.01 3.88
C PRO A 185 -7.45 -10.62 2.61
N SER A 186 -6.59 -9.62 2.74
CA SER A 186 -5.71 -9.17 1.66
C SER A 186 -4.32 -8.86 2.21
N PHE A 187 -3.31 -8.87 1.33
CA PHE A 187 -1.95 -8.49 1.74
C PHE A 187 -1.87 -7.04 2.26
N LEU A 188 -2.75 -6.14 1.78
CA LEU A 188 -2.90 -4.78 2.30
C LEU A 188 -3.28 -4.77 3.79
N LEU A 189 -4.23 -5.61 4.18
CA LEU A 189 -4.66 -5.71 5.57
C LEU A 189 -3.55 -6.24 6.48
N SER A 190 -2.66 -7.07 5.97
CA SER A 190 -1.50 -7.57 6.74
C SER A 190 -0.52 -6.46 7.13
N ILE A 191 -0.43 -5.39 6.33
CA ILE A 191 0.43 -4.22 6.62
C ILE A 191 -0.08 -3.43 7.83
N ILE A 192 -1.38 -3.48 8.13
CA ILE A 192 -2.00 -2.69 9.21
C ILE A 192 -1.34 -2.94 10.56
N ALA A 193 -0.92 -4.18 10.85
CA ALA A 193 -0.21 -4.49 12.07
C ALA A 193 1.09 -3.68 12.19
N PHE A 194 1.88 -3.56 11.11
CA PHE A 194 3.12 -2.77 11.08
C PHE A 194 2.85 -1.27 11.23
N VAL A 195 1.77 -0.78 10.61
CA VAL A 195 1.32 0.63 10.76
C VAL A 195 0.99 0.93 12.22
N LEU A 196 0.19 0.08 12.86
CA LEU A 196 -0.20 0.27 14.26
C LEU A 196 0.96 0.12 15.22
N ILE A 197 1.88 -0.78 14.94
CA ILE A 197 3.11 -0.94 15.72
C ILE A 197 3.94 0.35 15.65
N GLY A 198 4.15 0.88 14.45
CA GLY A 198 4.90 2.11 14.27
C GLY A 198 4.28 3.33 14.94
N LEU A 199 2.96 3.51 14.81
CA LEU A 199 2.26 4.70 15.30
C LEU A 199 1.78 4.56 16.75
N GLY A 200 1.33 3.37 17.16
CA GLY A 200 0.79 3.15 18.50
C GLY A 200 1.84 3.31 19.60
N VAL A 201 3.07 2.91 19.34
CA VAL A 201 4.19 3.03 20.30
C VAL A 201 4.43 4.49 20.68
N ASP A 202 4.28 5.42 19.75
CA ASP A 202 4.46 6.86 19.97
C ASP A 202 3.52 7.40 21.04
N TYR A 203 2.25 6.96 21.07
CA TYR A 203 1.30 7.35 22.12
C TYR A 203 1.79 6.93 23.51
N GLY A 204 2.31 5.70 23.60
CA GLY A 204 2.87 5.19 24.85
C GLY A 204 4.10 5.96 25.32
N ILE A 205 5.00 6.30 24.40
CA ILE A 205 6.23 7.06 24.71
C ILE A 205 5.87 8.46 25.22
N HIS A 206 5.06 9.22 24.48
CA HIS A 206 4.70 10.58 24.85
C HIS A 206 3.95 10.64 26.18
N LEU A 207 2.94 9.80 26.37
CA LEU A 207 2.13 9.81 27.58
C LEU A 207 2.95 9.40 28.82
N THR A 208 3.76 8.33 28.69
CA THR A 208 4.60 7.84 29.82
C THR A 208 5.69 8.83 30.19
N MET A 209 6.35 9.46 29.21
CA MET A 209 7.40 10.46 29.49
C MET A 209 6.82 11.69 30.20
N ARG A 210 5.67 12.20 29.76
CA ARG A 210 5.01 13.34 30.40
C ARG A 210 4.52 13.02 31.82
N TYR A 211 3.98 11.82 32.00
CA TYR A 211 3.62 11.33 33.33
C TYR A 211 4.83 11.34 34.29
N ARG A 212 5.96 10.79 33.84
CA ARG A 212 7.19 10.74 34.64
C ARG A 212 7.73 12.15 35.00
N GLU A 213 7.69 13.08 34.05
CA GLU A 213 8.02 14.48 34.28
C GLU A 213 7.15 15.06 35.40
N GLY A 214 5.83 14.85 35.30
CA GLY A 214 4.87 15.29 36.32
C GLY A 214 5.11 14.69 37.69
N VAL A 215 5.50 13.41 37.81
CA VAL A 215 5.85 12.78 39.08
C VAL A 215 7.10 13.42 39.69
N VAL A 216 8.11 13.72 38.89
CA VAL A 216 9.34 14.39 39.36
C VAL A 216 9.07 15.84 39.79
N GLU A 217 8.17 16.53 39.12
CA GLU A 217 7.79 17.92 39.40
C GLU A 217 6.93 18.09 40.65
N ASN A 218 5.89 17.27 40.76
CA ASN A 218 4.82 17.47 41.72
C ASN A 218 4.86 16.48 42.90
N GLY A 219 5.57 15.36 42.75
CA GLY A 219 5.60 14.29 43.76
C GLY A 219 4.27 13.57 43.96
N ASP A 220 3.24 13.88 43.19
CA ASP A 220 1.86 13.38 43.31
C ASP A 220 1.46 12.61 42.01
N ILE A 221 1.18 11.31 42.20
CA ILE A 221 0.84 10.39 41.10
C ILE A 221 -0.44 10.85 40.37
N ASP A 222 -1.47 11.25 41.11
CA ASP A 222 -2.77 11.60 40.52
C ASP A 222 -2.70 12.92 39.73
N LYS A 223 -1.98 13.92 40.29
CA LYS A 223 -1.76 15.19 39.59
C LYS A 223 -0.90 15.00 38.36
N ALA A 224 0.17 14.23 38.44
CA ALA A 224 1.05 13.91 37.31
C ALA A 224 0.27 13.22 36.18
N ASN A 225 -0.56 12.25 36.53
CA ASN A 225 -1.38 11.53 35.54
C ASN A 225 -2.42 12.43 34.87
N LYS A 226 -3.13 13.25 35.68
CA LYS A 226 -4.10 14.22 35.15
C LYS A 226 -3.45 15.21 34.20
N THR A 227 -2.28 15.73 34.56
CA THR A 227 -1.52 16.67 33.72
C THR A 227 -1.07 16.00 32.42
N ALA A 228 -0.56 14.76 32.49
CA ALA A 228 -0.14 14.02 31.29
C ALA A 228 -1.31 13.78 30.32
N ILE A 229 -2.46 13.34 30.83
CA ILE A 229 -3.65 13.09 30.00
C ILE A 229 -4.17 14.40 29.37
N ILE A 230 -4.23 15.50 30.14
CA ILE A 230 -4.79 16.77 29.62
C ILE A 230 -3.80 17.39 28.61
N SER A 231 -2.50 17.51 28.93
CA SER A 231 -1.57 18.22 28.04
C SER A 231 -1.18 17.41 26.82
N VAL A 232 -0.72 16.16 27.00
CA VAL A 232 -0.28 15.31 25.91
C VAL A 232 -1.46 14.62 25.23
N GLY A 233 -2.48 14.21 25.98
CA GLY A 233 -3.66 13.54 25.41
C GLY A 233 -4.43 14.42 24.44
N SER A 234 -4.52 15.74 24.68
CA SER A 234 -5.13 16.68 23.71
C SER A 234 -4.34 16.75 22.40
N ALA A 235 -3.01 16.86 22.47
CA ALA A 235 -2.16 16.86 21.27
C ALA A 235 -2.24 15.53 20.51
N LEU A 236 -2.27 14.40 21.24
CA LEU A 236 -2.47 13.07 20.64
C LEU A 236 -3.85 12.93 20.00
N LEU A 237 -4.90 13.52 20.57
CA LEU A 237 -6.24 13.53 19.95
C LEU A 237 -6.21 14.22 18.58
N PHE A 238 -5.60 15.38 18.49
CA PHE A 238 -5.50 16.13 17.24
C PHE A 238 -4.65 15.37 16.22
N ALA A 239 -3.53 14.80 16.64
CA ALA A 239 -2.71 13.94 15.81
C ALA A 239 -3.50 12.70 15.31
N THR A 240 -4.30 12.07 16.19
CA THR A 240 -5.17 10.96 15.84
C THR A 240 -6.21 11.35 14.79
N ILE A 241 -6.90 12.48 14.97
CA ILE A 241 -7.91 12.96 14.03
C ILE A 241 -7.29 13.25 12.66
N THR A 242 -6.15 13.94 12.60
CA THR A 242 -5.48 14.24 11.32
C THR A 242 -4.97 12.98 10.63
N THR A 243 -4.46 12.01 11.38
CA THR A 243 -4.01 10.73 10.84
C THR A 243 -5.20 9.89 10.34
N MET A 244 -6.32 9.86 11.09
CA MET A 244 -7.56 9.23 10.63
C MET A 244 -8.08 9.85 9.33
N ILE A 245 -8.03 11.18 9.19
CA ILE A 245 -8.40 11.88 7.96
C ILE A 245 -7.54 11.38 6.79
N GLY A 246 -6.22 11.23 6.99
CA GLY A 246 -5.32 10.68 5.99
C GLY A 246 -5.74 9.28 5.54
N PHE A 247 -6.05 8.38 6.46
CA PHE A 247 -6.50 7.03 6.12
C PHE A 247 -7.91 7.00 5.53
N PHE A 248 -8.87 7.73 6.10
CA PHE A 248 -10.24 7.78 5.59
C PHE A 248 -10.38 8.50 4.25
N SER A 249 -9.41 9.30 3.82
CA SER A 249 -9.41 9.87 2.46
C SER A 249 -9.39 8.79 1.38
N ASN A 250 -8.88 7.58 1.69
CA ASN A 250 -8.91 6.42 0.79
C ASN A 250 -10.33 5.86 0.55
N LEU A 251 -11.36 6.31 1.31
CA LEU A 251 -12.77 6.03 1.01
C LEU A 251 -13.21 6.55 -0.35
N SER A 252 -12.50 7.55 -0.91
CA SER A 252 -12.74 8.05 -2.27
C SER A 252 -12.30 7.08 -3.36
N SER A 253 -11.51 6.05 -3.04
CA SER A 253 -11.05 5.05 -4.01
C SER A 253 -12.21 4.21 -4.54
N GLU A 254 -12.18 3.85 -5.81
CA GLU A 254 -13.07 2.83 -6.38
C GLU A 254 -12.55 1.41 -6.11
N ILE A 255 -11.28 1.28 -5.75
CA ILE A 255 -10.61 0.00 -5.49
C ILE A 255 -10.92 -0.46 -4.05
N VAL A 256 -11.67 -1.56 -3.94
CA VAL A 256 -12.19 -2.07 -2.66
C VAL A 256 -11.09 -2.31 -1.61
N PRO A 257 -9.97 -3.00 -1.89
CA PRO A 257 -8.91 -3.20 -0.90
C PRO A 257 -8.29 -1.91 -0.34
N ILE A 258 -8.22 -0.84 -1.15
CA ILE A 258 -7.74 0.48 -0.71
C ILE A 258 -8.72 1.12 0.28
N LYS A 259 -10.03 1.02 0.00
CA LYS A 259 -11.09 1.50 0.93
C LYS A 259 -11.01 0.78 2.27
N GLU A 260 -10.96 -0.55 2.23
CA GLU A 260 -10.93 -1.40 3.42
C GLU A 260 -9.70 -1.13 4.26
N PHE A 261 -8.53 -1.03 3.64
CA PHE A 261 -7.29 -0.63 4.30
C PHE A 261 -7.43 0.74 5.00
N GLY A 262 -8.01 1.73 4.31
CA GLY A 262 -8.23 3.07 4.86
C GLY A 262 -9.16 3.06 6.08
N ILE A 263 -10.29 2.35 5.99
CA ILE A 263 -11.27 2.24 7.07
C ILE A 263 -10.66 1.51 8.27
N GLN A 264 -10.09 0.33 8.04
CA GLN A 264 -9.58 -0.51 9.11
C GLN A 264 -8.39 0.13 9.82
N THR A 265 -7.47 0.77 9.09
CA THR A 265 -6.34 1.48 9.68
C THR A 265 -6.80 2.70 10.47
N GLY A 266 -7.74 3.50 9.91
CA GLY A 266 -8.30 4.65 10.61
C GLY A 266 -8.99 4.28 11.93
N LEU A 267 -9.80 3.22 11.94
CA LEU A 267 -10.41 2.66 13.16
C LEU A 267 -9.37 2.08 14.11
N GLY A 268 -8.31 1.48 13.59
CA GLY A 268 -7.19 0.97 14.36
C GLY A 268 -6.44 2.06 15.12
N ILE A 269 -6.17 3.19 14.48
CA ILE A 269 -5.53 4.35 15.11
C ILE A 269 -6.44 4.96 16.20
N LEU A 270 -7.75 5.05 15.95
CA LEU A 270 -8.71 5.47 16.97
C LEU A 270 -8.70 4.53 18.18
N SER A 271 -8.67 3.21 17.93
CA SER A 271 -8.59 2.20 18.98
C SER A 271 -7.31 2.34 19.79
N ALA A 272 -6.17 2.54 19.13
CA ALA A 272 -4.90 2.78 19.78
C ALA A 272 -4.98 4.02 20.67
N PHE A 273 -5.49 5.15 20.17
CA PHE A 273 -5.67 6.36 20.97
C PHE A 273 -6.49 6.09 22.23
N ILE A 274 -7.68 5.48 22.09
CA ILE A 274 -8.58 5.18 23.21
C ILE A 274 -7.86 4.32 24.26
N ILE A 275 -7.20 3.24 23.83
CA ILE A 275 -6.53 2.30 24.72
C ILE A 275 -5.33 2.96 25.42
N PHE A 276 -4.51 3.70 24.68
CA PHE A 276 -3.36 4.36 25.27
C PHE A 276 -3.73 5.46 26.26
N VAL A 277 -4.80 6.23 26.01
CA VAL A 277 -5.24 7.32 26.89
C VAL A 277 -6.04 6.81 28.11
N THR A 278 -6.62 5.62 28.04
CA THR A 278 -7.44 5.07 29.13
C THR A 278 -6.72 3.93 29.86
N PHE A 279 -6.36 2.88 29.17
CA PHE A 279 -5.79 1.67 29.78
C PHE A 279 -4.38 1.90 30.34
N LEU A 280 -3.47 2.54 29.58
CA LEU A 280 -2.09 2.74 30.01
C LEU A 280 -1.98 3.57 31.29
N PRO A 281 -2.63 4.76 31.41
CA PRO A 281 -2.62 5.55 32.64
C PRO A 281 -3.28 4.84 33.82
N ALA A 282 -4.39 4.14 33.58
CA ALA A 282 -5.08 3.39 34.64
C ALA A 282 -4.19 2.29 35.24
N CYS A 283 -3.54 1.49 34.38
CA CYS A 283 -2.61 0.47 34.84
C CYS A 283 -1.41 1.06 35.58
N ARG A 284 -0.90 2.20 35.06
CA ARG A 284 0.24 2.86 35.68
C ARG A 284 -0.08 3.36 37.10
N ILE A 285 -1.20 4.03 37.32
CA ILE A 285 -1.63 4.46 38.66
C ILE A 285 -1.74 3.28 39.60
N VAL A 286 -2.36 2.18 39.18
CA VAL A 286 -2.52 0.98 40.05
C VAL A 286 -1.17 0.43 40.48
N ILE A 287 -0.22 0.34 39.54
CA ILE A 287 1.12 -0.17 39.82
C ILE A 287 1.88 0.79 40.74
N ASP A 288 1.82 2.08 40.51
CA ASP A 288 2.58 3.07 41.28
C ASP A 288 2.03 3.22 42.68
N ARG A 289 0.73 3.22 42.88
CA ARG A 289 0.10 3.16 44.25
C ARG A 289 0.48 1.89 44.98
N TYR A 290 0.60 0.75 44.28
CA TYR A 290 1.09 -0.48 44.89
C TYR A 290 2.56 -0.36 45.33
N TYR A 291 3.42 0.29 44.54
CA TYR A 291 4.81 0.56 44.96
C TYR A 291 4.90 1.53 46.11
N GLU A 292 4.13 2.61 46.10
CA GLU A 292 4.03 3.58 47.17
C GLU A 292 3.57 2.93 48.48
N SER A 293 2.53 2.08 48.46
CA SER A 293 2.04 1.34 49.62
C SER A 293 3.08 0.41 50.25
N LYS A 294 4.11 0.01 49.48
CA LYS A 294 5.24 -0.81 49.92
C LYS A 294 6.48 0.00 50.28
N GLY A 295 6.39 1.33 50.28
CA GLY A 295 7.52 2.24 50.57
C GLY A 295 8.62 2.18 49.51
N LYS A 296 8.30 1.76 48.24
CA LYS A 296 9.24 1.73 47.13
C LYS A 296 9.07 2.99 46.29
N ASN A 297 10.19 3.50 45.75
CA ASN A 297 10.14 4.61 44.83
C ASN A 297 9.40 4.24 43.54
N VAL A 298 8.51 5.12 43.09
CA VAL A 298 7.72 4.98 41.84
C VAL A 298 8.63 5.00 40.60
N LEU A 299 9.67 5.85 40.64
CA LEU A 299 10.67 5.95 39.61
C LEU A 299 12.04 5.49 40.12
N SER A 300 12.85 4.91 39.23
CA SER A 300 14.25 4.63 39.54
C SER A 300 15.03 5.92 39.69
N GLN A 301 16.05 5.94 40.56
CA GLN A 301 16.91 7.10 40.78
C GLN A 301 17.54 7.58 39.47
N THR A 302 17.94 6.65 38.60
CA THR A 302 18.48 6.96 37.26
C THR A 302 17.50 7.77 36.42
N ASN A 303 16.21 7.41 36.40
CA ASN A 303 15.19 8.14 35.64
C ASN A 303 14.94 9.53 36.22
N ILE A 304 14.95 9.67 37.55
CA ILE A 304 14.83 10.96 38.24
C ILE A 304 16.00 11.87 37.86
N ASP A 305 17.23 11.36 37.92
CA ASP A 305 18.43 12.12 37.61
C ASP A 305 18.47 12.56 36.12
N ILE A 306 18.04 11.72 35.20
CA ILE A 306 17.93 12.08 33.77
C ILE A 306 16.92 13.22 33.56
N ILE A 307 15.73 13.12 34.17
CA ILE A 307 14.68 14.13 34.03
C ILE A 307 15.15 15.46 34.64
N LYS A 308 15.79 15.43 35.83
CA LYS A 308 16.35 16.62 36.48
C LYS A 308 17.49 17.24 35.69
N ALA A 309 18.43 16.45 35.17
CA ALA A 309 19.54 16.92 34.35
C ALA A 309 19.03 17.62 33.07
N LYS A 310 18.01 17.02 32.42
CA LYS A 310 17.36 17.62 31.25
C LYS A 310 16.71 18.97 31.56
N LYS A 311 16.04 19.08 32.72
CA LYS A 311 15.39 20.33 33.17
C LYS A 311 16.38 21.41 33.56
N MET A 312 17.57 21.05 34.09
CA MET A 312 18.64 21.99 34.46
C MET A 312 19.45 22.50 33.26
N GLY A 313 19.10 22.10 32.03
CA GLY A 313 19.80 22.53 30.82
C GLY A 313 21.25 22.04 30.75
N SER A 314 21.58 20.95 31.47
CA SER A 314 22.90 20.32 31.36
C SER A 314 23.14 19.93 29.91
N GLU A 315 24.06 20.59 29.22
CA GLU A 315 24.46 20.21 27.88
C GLU A 315 25.00 18.82 27.91
N SER A 316 24.20 17.89 27.34
CA SER A 316 24.72 16.57 27.06
C SER A 316 25.51 16.66 25.76
N ASP A 317 26.73 16.10 25.75
CA ASP A 317 27.54 15.97 24.52
C ASP A 317 26.93 14.93 23.54
N ALA A 318 25.66 14.61 23.71
CA ALA A 318 24.95 13.64 22.88
C ALA A 318 24.83 14.17 21.43
N ILE A 319 25.05 13.30 20.48
CA ILE A 319 24.88 13.59 19.03
C ILE A 319 23.51 14.19 18.75
N SER A 320 22.48 13.74 19.48
CA SER A 320 21.10 14.24 19.36
C SER A 320 20.97 15.72 19.71
N ASP A 321 21.67 16.21 20.75
CA ASP A 321 21.60 17.63 21.16
C ASP A 321 22.27 18.53 20.13
N LYS A 322 23.38 18.08 19.55
CA LYS A 322 24.03 18.78 18.43
C LYS A 322 23.14 18.84 17.20
N PHE A 323 22.46 17.73 16.89
CA PHE A 323 21.52 17.64 15.76
C PHE A 323 20.31 18.58 15.94
N MET A 324 19.71 18.62 17.15
CA MET A 324 18.60 19.52 17.46
C MET A 324 19.05 20.98 17.46
N SER A 325 20.26 21.29 17.94
CA SER A 325 20.77 22.66 17.94
C SER A 325 20.90 23.27 16.53
N ILE A 326 21.08 22.45 15.49
CA ILE A 326 21.05 22.90 14.08
C ILE A 326 19.71 23.58 13.77
N GLY A 327 18.59 22.95 14.13
CA GLY A 327 17.25 23.51 13.91
C GLY A 327 17.05 24.87 14.60
N SER A 328 17.49 24.99 15.86
CA SER A 328 17.44 26.28 16.58
C SER A 328 18.31 27.36 15.90
N ILE A 329 19.53 27.00 15.48
CA ILE A 329 20.44 27.95 14.78
C ILE A 329 19.84 28.39 13.44
N LEU A 330 19.30 27.48 12.67
CA LEU A 330 18.65 27.75 11.38
C LEU A 330 17.48 28.72 11.57
N ALA A 331 16.61 28.43 12.55
CA ALA A 331 15.42 29.23 12.82
C ALA A 331 15.72 30.62 13.37
N LEU A 332 16.71 30.77 14.29
CA LEU A 332 16.98 32.04 14.94
C LEU A 332 17.91 32.93 14.14
N LYS A 333 18.99 32.39 13.54
CA LYS A 333 20.00 33.19 12.84
C LYS A 333 19.73 33.37 11.36
N TYR A 334 19.13 32.37 10.70
CA TYR A 334 19.02 32.33 9.23
C TYR A 334 17.64 31.93 8.73
N PRO A 335 16.51 32.36 9.33
CA PRO A 335 15.18 31.81 9.00
C PRO A 335 14.83 31.96 7.51
N GLU A 336 15.07 33.13 6.92
CA GLU A 336 14.77 33.40 5.49
C GLU A 336 15.65 32.54 4.55
N ARG A 337 16.95 32.42 4.86
CA ARG A 337 17.87 31.59 4.04
C ARG A 337 17.50 30.10 4.12
N THR A 338 17.09 29.66 5.29
CA THR A 338 16.61 28.29 5.51
C THR A 338 15.39 28.01 4.63
N LEU A 339 14.40 28.92 4.63
CA LEU A 339 13.22 28.75 3.80
C LEU A 339 13.56 28.78 2.31
N VAL A 340 14.41 29.70 1.84
CA VAL A 340 14.85 29.77 0.44
C VAL A 340 15.55 28.47 0.03
N PHE A 341 16.44 27.93 0.87
CA PHE A 341 17.10 26.65 0.60
C PHE A 341 16.11 25.50 0.42
N PHE A 342 15.15 25.34 1.36
CA PHE A 342 14.18 24.26 1.29
C PHE A 342 13.15 24.45 0.17
N VAL A 343 12.80 25.69 -0.20
CA VAL A 343 11.97 25.97 -1.39
C VAL A 343 12.71 25.55 -2.67
N VAL A 344 14.00 25.89 -2.81
CA VAL A 344 14.79 25.46 -3.98
C VAL A 344 14.88 23.93 -4.03
N LEU A 345 15.14 23.27 -2.89
CA LEU A 345 15.14 21.79 -2.81
C LEU A 345 13.79 21.21 -3.25
N THR A 346 12.68 21.83 -2.82
CA THR A 346 11.33 21.42 -3.19
C THR A 346 11.06 21.59 -4.68
N LEU A 347 11.53 22.66 -5.30
CA LEU A 347 11.40 22.87 -6.75
C LEU A 347 12.18 21.81 -7.54
N ILE A 348 13.38 21.44 -7.08
CA ILE A 348 14.17 20.37 -7.70
C ILE A 348 13.46 19.03 -7.54
N ALA A 349 12.99 18.71 -6.33
CA ALA A 349 12.24 17.48 -6.07
C ALA A 349 10.91 17.43 -6.84
N GLY A 350 10.22 18.57 -6.95
CA GLY A 350 8.98 18.69 -7.72
C GLY A 350 9.19 18.47 -9.22
N TYR A 351 10.28 19.01 -9.78
CA TYR A 351 10.66 18.70 -11.16
C TYR A 351 10.99 17.21 -11.33
N GLY A 352 11.73 16.61 -10.40
CA GLY A 352 11.95 15.16 -10.40
C GLY A 352 10.62 14.38 -10.32
N GLY A 353 9.76 14.73 -9.36
CA GLY A 353 8.47 14.09 -9.16
C GLY A 353 7.50 14.19 -10.36
N SER A 354 7.62 15.26 -11.18
CA SER A 354 6.82 15.37 -12.40
C SER A 354 7.25 14.39 -13.52
N GLN A 355 8.38 13.72 -13.35
CA GLN A 355 8.88 12.68 -14.25
C GLN A 355 8.56 11.27 -13.75
N ILE A 356 7.75 11.14 -12.69
CA ILE A 356 7.38 9.81 -12.20
C ILE A 356 6.55 9.09 -13.25
N SER A 357 6.99 7.90 -13.63
CA SER A 357 6.24 7.10 -14.58
C SER A 357 5.15 6.32 -13.85
N SER A 358 4.02 6.16 -14.52
CA SER A 358 2.98 5.23 -14.13
C SER A 358 3.12 3.89 -14.87
N GLU A 359 4.26 3.67 -15.51
CA GLU A 359 4.57 2.39 -16.12
C GLU A 359 4.65 1.33 -15.03
N PHE A 360 3.71 0.43 -15.11
CA PHE A 360 3.58 -0.68 -14.18
C PHE A 360 3.77 -1.96 -14.98
N ASN A 361 4.77 -2.72 -14.61
CA ASN A 361 4.89 -4.09 -15.05
C ASN A 361 4.36 -4.99 -13.92
N ALA A 362 3.30 -5.74 -14.19
CA ALA A 362 2.71 -6.65 -13.20
C ALA A 362 3.74 -7.69 -12.71
N GLU A 363 4.66 -8.10 -13.56
CA GLU A 363 5.72 -9.04 -13.23
C GLU A 363 6.69 -8.48 -12.17
N ASP A 364 6.94 -7.17 -12.16
CA ASP A 364 7.82 -6.53 -11.16
C ASP A 364 7.24 -6.60 -9.74
N PHE A 365 5.93 -6.90 -9.62
CA PHE A 365 5.26 -7.08 -8.34
C PHE A 365 5.26 -8.51 -7.84
N LEU A 366 5.57 -9.46 -8.71
CA LEU A 366 5.75 -10.85 -8.31
C LEU A 366 7.07 -10.98 -7.52
N PRO A 367 7.08 -11.75 -6.43
CA PRO A 367 8.30 -11.97 -5.66
C PRO A 367 9.28 -12.84 -6.44
N GLN A 368 10.23 -12.22 -7.12
CA GLN A 368 11.19 -12.87 -8.03
C GLN A 368 12.06 -13.94 -7.36
N GLU A 369 12.17 -13.92 -6.04
CA GLU A 369 12.89 -14.91 -5.26
C GLU A 369 12.11 -16.23 -5.13
N VAL A 370 10.77 -16.19 -5.25
CA VAL A 370 9.89 -17.36 -5.07
C VAL A 370 10.00 -18.30 -6.27
N GLU A 371 10.10 -19.58 -6.00
CA GLU A 371 10.39 -20.58 -7.03
C GLU A 371 9.31 -20.69 -8.10
N VAL A 372 8.03 -20.62 -7.73
CA VAL A 372 6.94 -20.65 -8.72
C VAL A 372 6.99 -19.44 -9.66
N VAL A 373 7.43 -18.27 -9.20
CA VAL A 373 7.61 -17.08 -10.04
C VAL A 373 8.77 -17.27 -11.02
N LYS A 374 9.89 -17.84 -10.59
CA LYS A 374 11.00 -18.19 -11.48
C LYS A 374 10.57 -19.18 -12.55
N GLN A 375 9.74 -20.15 -12.20
CA GLN A 375 9.20 -21.13 -13.16
C GLN A 375 8.15 -20.50 -14.08
N PHE A 376 7.38 -19.55 -13.60
CA PHE A 376 6.48 -18.76 -14.45
C PHE A 376 7.27 -17.93 -15.48
N ASN A 377 8.33 -17.25 -15.07
CA ASN A 377 9.21 -16.52 -15.98
C ASN A 377 9.90 -17.48 -16.97
N TYR A 378 10.37 -18.62 -16.51
CA TYR A 378 10.91 -19.67 -17.39
C TYR A 378 9.86 -20.16 -18.40
N TYR A 379 8.61 -20.35 -17.98
CA TYR A 379 7.51 -20.71 -18.86
C TYR A 379 7.29 -19.61 -19.92
N GLN A 380 7.23 -18.36 -19.53
CA GLN A 380 7.10 -17.23 -20.44
C GLN A 380 8.24 -17.18 -21.46
N ASP A 381 9.47 -17.42 -21.00
CA ASP A 381 10.67 -17.36 -21.84
C ASP A 381 10.79 -18.50 -22.85
N ASN A 382 10.41 -19.70 -22.48
CA ASN A 382 10.68 -20.90 -23.27
C ASN A 382 9.45 -21.44 -24.01
N PHE A 383 8.24 -21.06 -23.59
CA PHE A 383 6.98 -21.48 -24.21
C PHE A 383 6.17 -20.28 -24.73
N GLY A 384 6.70 -19.08 -24.63
CA GLY A 384 6.02 -17.81 -24.78
C GLY A 384 5.60 -17.46 -26.22
N ALA A 385 6.03 -18.19 -27.23
CA ALA A 385 5.45 -18.02 -28.59
C ALA A 385 3.97 -18.46 -28.65
N SER A 386 3.52 -19.24 -27.63
CA SER A 386 2.13 -19.67 -27.44
C SER A 386 1.47 -19.01 -26.21
N ALA A 387 2.18 -18.18 -25.48
CA ALA A 387 1.79 -17.59 -24.19
C ALA A 387 1.68 -16.07 -24.23
N GLY A 388 1.40 -15.49 -25.41
CA GLY A 388 1.03 -14.08 -25.49
C GLY A 388 -0.21 -13.81 -24.63
N GLU A 389 -0.30 -12.61 -24.07
CA GLU A 389 -1.46 -12.19 -23.31
C GLU A 389 -2.68 -12.08 -24.21
N VAL A 390 -3.80 -12.65 -23.74
CA VAL A 390 -5.04 -12.65 -24.51
C VAL A 390 -5.79 -11.36 -24.25
N SER A 391 -6.12 -10.66 -25.35
CA SER A 391 -7.03 -9.51 -25.35
C SER A 391 -8.30 -9.85 -26.13
N PHE A 392 -9.36 -9.13 -25.81
CA PHE A 392 -10.66 -9.36 -26.41
C PHE A 392 -11.26 -8.02 -26.88
N ILE A 393 -11.90 -8.04 -28.02
CA ILE A 393 -12.82 -6.98 -28.46
C ILE A 393 -14.22 -7.51 -28.26
N TYR A 394 -14.90 -7.07 -27.22
CA TYR A 394 -16.24 -7.50 -26.85
C TYR A 394 -17.28 -6.64 -27.60
N ILE A 395 -18.25 -7.29 -28.22
CA ILE A 395 -19.31 -6.67 -29.01
C ILE A 395 -20.65 -7.18 -28.47
N SER A 396 -21.56 -6.28 -28.13
CA SER A 396 -22.91 -6.66 -27.67
C SER A 396 -23.97 -5.77 -28.33
N GLY A 397 -25.15 -6.34 -28.61
CA GLY A 397 -26.23 -5.61 -29.25
C GLY A 397 -27.52 -6.42 -29.33
N GLU A 398 -28.57 -5.84 -29.90
CA GLU A 398 -29.86 -6.53 -30.08
C GLU A 398 -29.77 -7.67 -31.10
N ASN A 399 -29.03 -7.46 -32.20
CA ASN A 399 -28.75 -8.47 -33.22
C ASN A 399 -27.41 -8.18 -33.92
N LEU A 400 -26.45 -9.09 -33.76
CA LEU A 400 -25.12 -8.98 -34.36
C LEU A 400 -25.02 -9.69 -35.74
N ALA A 401 -26.03 -10.48 -36.11
CA ALA A 401 -26.04 -11.18 -37.42
C ALA A 401 -26.40 -10.23 -38.55
N THR A 402 -25.60 -9.18 -38.76
CA THR A 402 -25.79 -8.20 -39.81
C THR A 402 -24.51 -8.03 -40.62
N ASN A 403 -24.68 -7.78 -41.97
CA ASN A 403 -23.55 -7.56 -42.85
C ASN A 403 -22.68 -6.39 -42.37
N GLN A 404 -23.30 -5.30 -41.88
CA GLN A 404 -22.58 -4.13 -41.35
C GLN A 404 -21.65 -4.49 -40.17
N VAL A 405 -22.10 -5.34 -39.25
CA VAL A 405 -21.29 -5.79 -38.10
C VAL A 405 -20.16 -6.71 -38.57
N PHE A 406 -20.43 -7.65 -39.49
CA PHE A 406 -19.42 -8.59 -39.97
C PHE A 406 -18.36 -7.91 -40.84
N GLN A 407 -18.74 -6.91 -41.65
CA GLN A 407 -17.81 -6.05 -42.40
C GLN A 407 -16.92 -5.23 -41.45
N ALA A 408 -17.48 -4.70 -40.36
CA ALA A 408 -16.71 -3.99 -39.35
C ALA A 408 -15.77 -4.91 -38.56
N ILE A 409 -16.19 -6.17 -38.29
CA ILE A 409 -15.32 -7.21 -37.70
C ILE A 409 -14.15 -7.48 -38.66
N ASP A 410 -14.39 -7.62 -39.93
CA ASP A 410 -13.35 -7.88 -40.94
C ASP A 410 -12.37 -6.70 -41.03
N SER A 411 -12.88 -5.48 -41.15
CA SER A 411 -12.05 -4.27 -41.18
C SER A 411 -11.22 -4.09 -39.92
N THR A 412 -11.77 -4.44 -38.75
CA THR A 412 -11.04 -4.42 -37.48
C THR A 412 -9.92 -5.48 -37.48
N GLN A 413 -10.19 -6.69 -37.94
CA GLN A 413 -9.18 -7.74 -38.07
C GLN A 413 -8.07 -7.37 -39.06
N GLU A 414 -8.40 -6.71 -40.16
CA GLU A 414 -7.38 -6.20 -41.07
C GLU A 414 -6.49 -5.14 -40.42
N GLN A 415 -7.04 -4.22 -39.62
CA GLN A 415 -6.24 -3.23 -38.89
C GLN A 415 -5.31 -3.89 -37.88
N LEU A 416 -5.81 -4.84 -37.07
CA LEU A 416 -5.02 -5.63 -36.15
C LEU A 416 -3.86 -6.38 -36.81
N LEU A 417 -3.97 -6.74 -38.11
CA LEU A 417 -2.91 -7.41 -38.86
C LEU A 417 -1.88 -6.47 -39.44
N ILE A 418 -2.27 -5.22 -39.74
CA ILE A 418 -1.37 -4.18 -40.30
C ILE A 418 -0.41 -3.68 -39.24
N ASP A 419 -0.90 -3.46 -38.03
CA ASP A 419 -0.09 -3.01 -36.92
C ASP A 419 0.46 -4.22 -36.12
N ASP A 420 1.61 -4.73 -36.54
CA ASP A 420 2.21 -5.94 -35.96
C ASP A 420 3.18 -5.66 -34.80
N THR A 421 3.21 -4.44 -34.28
CA THR A 421 4.13 -4.01 -33.24
C THR A 421 3.83 -4.72 -31.94
N TYR A 422 2.57 -4.72 -31.54
CA TYR A 422 2.13 -5.30 -30.24
C TYR A 422 1.17 -6.48 -30.40
N VAL A 423 0.45 -6.56 -31.52
CA VAL A 423 -0.44 -7.68 -31.83
C VAL A 423 0.32 -8.71 -32.68
N SER A 424 0.01 -9.98 -32.52
CA SER A 424 0.57 -11.01 -33.39
C SER A 424 0.06 -10.81 -34.83
N GLY A 425 0.95 -10.43 -35.75
CA GLY A 425 0.63 -10.25 -37.17
C GLY A 425 0.27 -11.56 -37.90
N ASP A 426 0.08 -12.68 -37.21
CA ASP A 426 -0.38 -13.95 -37.76
C ASP A 426 -1.91 -14.02 -37.71
N PRO A 427 -2.60 -14.13 -38.87
CA PRO A 427 -4.06 -14.27 -38.90
C PRO A 427 -4.60 -15.46 -38.07
N ASN A 428 -3.78 -16.46 -37.82
CA ASN A 428 -4.15 -17.64 -37.04
C ASN A 428 -4.21 -17.33 -35.51
N ASN A 429 -3.75 -16.18 -35.10
CA ASN A 429 -3.78 -15.72 -33.70
C ASN A 429 -4.93 -14.75 -33.41
N ILE A 430 -5.78 -14.46 -34.41
CA ILE A 430 -7.00 -13.67 -34.26
C ILE A 430 -8.21 -14.59 -34.49
N PHE A 431 -9.02 -14.74 -33.48
CA PHE A 431 -10.17 -15.63 -33.50
C PHE A 431 -11.47 -14.83 -33.38
N SER A 432 -12.44 -15.11 -34.26
CA SER A 432 -13.76 -14.49 -34.26
C SER A 432 -14.80 -15.42 -34.85
N ALA A 433 -16.08 -15.05 -34.77
CA ALA A 433 -17.15 -15.76 -35.44
C ALA A 433 -16.94 -15.79 -36.99
N LEU A 434 -16.48 -14.68 -37.58
CA LEU A 434 -16.18 -14.58 -39.00
C LEU A 434 -15.03 -15.52 -39.40
N ASN A 435 -13.93 -15.55 -38.65
CA ASN A 435 -12.84 -16.49 -38.92
C ASN A 435 -13.29 -17.95 -38.71
N GLY A 436 -14.20 -18.19 -37.78
CA GLY A 436 -14.83 -19.49 -37.60
C GLY A 436 -15.63 -19.92 -38.84
N MET A 437 -16.38 -18.99 -39.48
CA MET A 437 -17.08 -19.26 -40.76
C MET A 437 -16.10 -19.54 -41.89
N ARG A 438 -15.05 -18.73 -42.03
CA ARG A 438 -13.98 -18.89 -43.04
C ARG A 438 -13.27 -20.22 -42.89
N ASN A 439 -13.04 -20.69 -41.65
CA ASN A 439 -12.44 -22.00 -41.38
C ASN A 439 -13.36 -23.15 -41.76
N LEU A 440 -14.68 -23.07 -41.48
CA LEU A 440 -15.62 -24.06 -41.93
C LEU A 440 -15.73 -24.16 -43.46
N ALA A 441 -15.59 -23.01 -44.15
CA ALA A 441 -15.69 -22.91 -45.59
C ALA A 441 -14.40 -23.28 -46.34
N SER A 442 -13.22 -23.24 -45.71
CA SER A 442 -11.92 -23.47 -46.33
C SER A 442 -11.46 -24.91 -46.18
N SER A 443 -11.17 -25.58 -47.31
CA SER A 443 -10.60 -26.92 -47.30
C SER A 443 -9.18 -27.01 -46.67
N GLU A 444 -8.50 -25.89 -46.53
CA GLU A 444 -7.18 -25.79 -45.89
C GLU A 444 -7.28 -25.95 -44.35
N SER A 445 -8.46 -25.71 -43.76
CA SER A 445 -8.68 -25.81 -42.30
C SER A 445 -8.76 -27.25 -41.77
N GLY A 446 -8.68 -28.27 -42.66
CA GLY A 446 -8.59 -29.67 -42.28
C GLY A 446 -9.77 -30.15 -41.41
N TYR A 447 -9.57 -30.33 -40.12
CA TYR A 447 -10.57 -30.86 -39.17
C TYR A 447 -11.88 -30.05 -39.14
N PHE A 448 -11.81 -28.74 -39.34
CA PHE A 448 -13.00 -27.88 -39.28
C PHE A 448 -13.72 -27.71 -40.60
N TYR A 449 -13.14 -28.14 -41.73
CA TYR A 449 -13.77 -28.04 -43.05
C TYR A 449 -15.07 -28.82 -43.15
N ASN A 450 -16.10 -28.16 -43.70
CA ASN A 450 -17.37 -28.79 -43.99
C ASN A 450 -17.83 -28.42 -45.42
N GLU A 451 -17.98 -29.40 -46.30
CA GLU A 451 -18.32 -29.19 -47.73
C GLU A 451 -19.68 -28.49 -47.90
N THR A 452 -20.70 -28.91 -47.16
CA THR A 452 -22.04 -28.30 -47.25
C THR A 452 -22.02 -26.83 -46.79
N PHE A 453 -21.33 -26.54 -45.70
CA PHE A 453 -21.17 -25.17 -45.23
C PHE A 453 -20.36 -24.32 -46.24
N SER A 454 -19.32 -24.89 -46.85
CA SER A 454 -18.50 -24.23 -47.86
C SER A 454 -19.30 -23.81 -49.07
N GLU A 455 -20.15 -24.71 -49.61
CA GLU A 455 -21.06 -24.41 -50.70
C GLU A 455 -22.07 -23.30 -50.34
N MET A 456 -22.64 -23.34 -49.14
CA MET A 456 -23.54 -22.30 -48.64
C MET A 456 -22.82 -20.95 -48.54
N PHE A 457 -21.67 -20.93 -47.87
CA PHE A 457 -20.88 -19.71 -47.66
C PHE A 457 -20.50 -19.05 -49.02
N ASN A 458 -19.90 -19.81 -49.92
CA ASN A 458 -19.48 -19.31 -51.23
C ASN A 458 -20.67 -18.84 -52.13
N SER A 459 -21.87 -19.39 -51.93
CA SER A 459 -23.07 -18.93 -52.66
C SER A 459 -23.60 -17.58 -52.13
N LYS A 460 -23.22 -17.19 -50.91
CA LYS A 460 -23.68 -15.99 -50.18
C LYS A 460 -22.62 -14.87 -50.10
N ASP A 461 -21.44 -15.14 -50.61
CA ASP A 461 -20.33 -14.21 -50.76
C ASP A 461 -20.10 -14.03 -52.27
N THR A 462 -20.89 -13.16 -52.91
CA THR A 462 -20.90 -13.01 -54.38
C THR A 462 -19.83 -12.06 -54.87
N ASP A 463 -19.33 -11.15 -54.07
CA ASP A 463 -18.25 -10.21 -54.37
C ASP A 463 -16.86 -10.73 -54.01
N ASN A 464 -16.78 -11.87 -53.34
CA ASN A 464 -15.57 -12.58 -52.90
C ASN A 464 -14.71 -11.75 -51.91
N ASP A 465 -15.33 -10.95 -51.06
CA ASP A 465 -14.67 -10.27 -49.92
C ASP A 465 -14.55 -11.14 -48.68
N ARG A 466 -15.08 -12.38 -48.76
CA ARG A 466 -15.09 -13.37 -47.69
C ARG A 466 -16.00 -13.01 -46.50
N VAL A 467 -16.96 -12.10 -46.71
CA VAL A 467 -18.05 -11.75 -45.79
C VAL A 467 -19.38 -11.97 -46.48
N PRO A 468 -20.36 -12.69 -45.95
CA PRO A 468 -21.64 -12.89 -46.62
C PRO A 468 -22.37 -11.57 -46.87
N ASP A 469 -22.99 -11.42 -48.08
CA ASP A 469 -23.45 -10.15 -48.61
C ASP A 469 -24.61 -9.50 -47.86
N THR A 470 -25.50 -10.28 -47.24
CA THR A 470 -26.70 -9.75 -46.57
C THR A 470 -26.88 -10.23 -45.15
N ASP A 471 -27.66 -9.50 -44.33
CA ASP A 471 -28.03 -9.87 -42.98
C ASP A 471 -28.71 -11.25 -42.93
N ALA A 472 -29.56 -11.56 -43.93
CA ALA A 472 -30.24 -12.84 -44.02
C ALA A 472 -29.25 -14.01 -44.29
N ASP A 473 -28.22 -13.77 -45.08
CA ASP A 473 -27.19 -14.76 -45.42
C ASP A 473 -26.34 -15.08 -44.19
N ILE A 474 -25.93 -14.06 -43.42
CA ILE A 474 -25.18 -14.22 -42.19
C ILE A 474 -26.01 -15.00 -41.17
N LYS A 475 -27.29 -14.63 -41.00
CA LYS A 475 -28.17 -15.31 -40.05
C LYS A 475 -28.38 -16.76 -40.46
N GLU A 476 -28.59 -17.07 -41.71
CA GLU A 476 -28.78 -18.44 -42.21
C GLU A 476 -27.55 -19.30 -41.99
N LEU A 477 -26.35 -18.77 -42.19
CA LEU A 477 -25.09 -19.47 -41.95
C LEU A 477 -24.87 -19.74 -40.42
N LEU A 478 -25.19 -18.76 -39.59
CA LEU A 478 -25.14 -18.94 -38.13
C LEU A 478 -26.20 -19.93 -37.64
N ASP A 479 -27.45 -19.80 -38.15
CA ASP A 479 -28.55 -20.71 -37.80
C ASP A 479 -28.22 -22.16 -38.18
N TRP A 480 -27.52 -22.36 -39.31
CA TRP A 480 -27.05 -23.70 -39.68
C TRP A 480 -26.17 -24.34 -38.61
N VAL A 481 -25.27 -23.54 -38.01
CA VAL A 481 -24.35 -23.98 -36.93
C VAL A 481 -25.06 -24.19 -35.59
N PHE A 482 -25.99 -23.30 -35.25
CA PHE A 482 -26.58 -23.28 -33.90
C PHE A 482 -27.83 -24.09 -33.76
N VAL A 483 -28.71 -24.06 -34.75
CA VAL A 483 -30.05 -24.70 -34.69
C VAL A 483 -30.34 -25.62 -35.86
N GLY A 484 -29.53 -25.61 -36.92
CA GLY A 484 -29.69 -26.37 -38.14
C GLY A 484 -28.92 -27.69 -38.16
N GLU A 485 -28.65 -28.20 -39.39
CA GLU A 485 -27.97 -29.48 -39.64
C GLU A 485 -26.54 -29.54 -39.12
N GLY A 486 -25.88 -28.37 -38.95
CA GLY A 486 -24.53 -28.23 -38.46
C GLY A 486 -24.41 -28.25 -36.95
N VAL A 487 -25.49 -28.36 -36.17
CA VAL A 487 -25.48 -28.24 -34.70
C VAL A 487 -24.51 -29.18 -33.99
N ASN A 488 -24.28 -30.37 -34.54
CA ASN A 488 -23.36 -31.37 -34.01
C ASN A 488 -22.00 -31.41 -34.70
N GLN A 489 -21.73 -30.49 -35.64
CA GLN A 489 -20.45 -30.42 -36.34
C GLN A 489 -19.41 -29.69 -35.47
N PRO A 490 -18.14 -30.09 -35.56
CA PRO A 490 -17.06 -29.32 -34.95
C PRO A 490 -17.03 -27.90 -35.54
N SER A 491 -17.19 -26.90 -34.71
CA SER A 491 -17.17 -25.50 -35.16
C SER A 491 -16.56 -24.63 -34.08
N MET A 492 -15.67 -23.72 -34.51
CA MET A 492 -15.14 -22.67 -33.64
C MET A 492 -16.12 -21.51 -33.42
N ILE A 493 -17.11 -21.34 -34.33
CA ILE A 493 -18.06 -20.20 -34.32
C ILE A 493 -18.76 -20.08 -32.95
N LYS A 494 -19.21 -21.20 -32.39
CA LYS A 494 -19.93 -21.25 -31.09
C LYS A 494 -19.13 -20.70 -29.91
N ASN A 495 -17.82 -20.61 -30.04
CA ASN A 495 -16.96 -20.07 -28.98
C ASN A 495 -16.90 -18.53 -29.02
N PHE A 496 -17.26 -17.89 -30.18
CA PHE A 496 -17.03 -16.47 -30.41
C PHE A 496 -18.30 -15.65 -30.63
N ILE A 497 -19.47 -16.28 -30.69
CA ILE A 497 -20.77 -15.62 -30.79
C ILE A 497 -21.81 -16.36 -29.96
N TYR A 498 -22.63 -15.63 -29.27
CA TYR A 498 -23.69 -16.16 -28.40
C TYR A 498 -25.05 -16.05 -29.09
N TYR A 499 -25.77 -17.16 -29.12
CA TYR A 499 -27.14 -17.27 -29.60
C TYR A 499 -28.10 -17.26 -28.42
N ASP A 500 -29.01 -16.32 -28.39
CA ASP A 500 -30.05 -16.21 -27.38
C ASP A 500 -31.27 -17.03 -27.80
N GLU A 501 -31.52 -18.14 -27.13
CA GLU A 501 -32.66 -19.04 -27.41
C GLU A 501 -34.03 -18.40 -27.17
N GLU A 502 -34.14 -17.39 -26.29
CA GLU A 502 -35.42 -16.73 -26.00
C GLU A 502 -35.80 -15.74 -27.13
N THR A 503 -34.86 -15.00 -27.66
CA THR A 503 -35.10 -14.02 -28.72
C THR A 503 -34.88 -14.60 -30.14
N GLY A 504 -34.11 -15.66 -30.26
CA GLY A 504 -33.69 -16.22 -31.55
C GLY A 504 -32.67 -15.35 -32.28
N GLU A 505 -31.94 -14.48 -31.56
CA GLU A 505 -30.99 -13.54 -32.11
C GLU A 505 -29.58 -13.76 -31.55
N TYR A 506 -28.58 -13.19 -32.23
CA TYR A 506 -27.17 -13.23 -31.85
C TYR A 506 -26.82 -11.93 -31.14
N THR A 507 -26.62 -11.97 -29.82
CA THR A 507 -26.59 -10.76 -28.99
C THR A 507 -25.21 -10.37 -28.47
N VAL A 508 -24.26 -11.32 -28.42
CA VAL A 508 -22.88 -11.10 -27.95
C VAL A 508 -21.89 -11.78 -28.89
N SER A 509 -20.83 -11.08 -29.24
CA SER A 509 -19.69 -11.66 -29.96
C SER A 509 -18.39 -11.08 -29.40
N TYR A 510 -17.27 -11.75 -29.65
CA TYR A 510 -15.97 -11.18 -29.36
C TYR A 510 -14.91 -11.61 -30.38
N ILE A 511 -13.95 -10.74 -30.57
CA ILE A 511 -12.70 -11.04 -31.28
C ILE A 511 -11.66 -11.32 -30.18
N MET A 512 -11.05 -12.49 -30.21
CA MET A 512 -9.95 -12.86 -29.34
C MET A 512 -8.65 -12.72 -30.11
N LEU A 513 -7.66 -12.08 -29.51
CA LEU A 513 -6.33 -11.93 -30.08
C LEU A 513 -5.25 -12.16 -29.02
N THR A 514 -4.09 -12.58 -29.50
CA THR A 514 -2.92 -12.78 -28.65
C THR A 514 -1.92 -11.66 -28.95
N THR A 515 -1.54 -10.93 -27.91
CA THR A 515 -0.54 -9.86 -28.03
C THR A 515 0.87 -10.46 -27.98
N LYS A 516 1.80 -9.89 -28.76
CA LYS A 516 3.23 -10.26 -28.69
C LYS A 516 3.77 -9.82 -27.34
N SER A 517 4.03 -10.74 -26.45
CA SER A 517 4.48 -10.42 -25.12
C SER A 517 5.92 -10.83 -24.86
N LYS A 518 6.75 -9.85 -24.56
CA LYS A 518 7.77 -9.84 -23.51
C LYS A 518 7.96 -8.38 -23.12
N ASN A 519 7.69 -7.99 -21.89
CA ASN A 519 7.81 -6.61 -21.37
C ASN A 519 6.94 -5.61 -22.15
N ILE A 520 5.66 -5.93 -22.28
CA ILE A 520 4.74 -5.08 -23.00
C ILE A 520 4.36 -3.88 -22.14
N PHE A 521 4.46 -2.73 -22.75
CA PHE A 521 3.84 -1.52 -22.26
C PHE A 521 2.34 -1.62 -22.47
N TYR A 522 1.60 -1.98 -21.42
CA TYR A 522 0.13 -2.16 -21.50
C TYR A 522 -0.61 -0.93 -22.04
N VAL A 523 -0.03 0.26 -21.81
CA VAL A 523 -0.58 1.53 -22.32
C VAL A 523 -0.56 1.54 -23.84
N GLU A 524 0.58 1.22 -24.47
CA GLU A 524 0.71 1.19 -25.91
C GLU A 524 -0.19 0.14 -26.56
N VAL A 525 -0.27 -1.06 -25.97
CA VAL A 525 -1.19 -2.11 -26.44
C VAL A 525 -2.64 -1.66 -26.34
N SER A 526 -3.04 -1.07 -25.22
CA SER A 526 -4.39 -0.56 -25.04
C SER A 526 -4.72 0.58 -26.01
N ASP A 527 -3.78 1.50 -26.23
CA ASP A 527 -3.94 2.62 -27.16
C ASP A 527 -4.05 2.14 -28.61
N GLU A 528 -3.31 1.12 -29.02
CA GLU A 528 -3.44 0.51 -30.34
C GLU A 528 -4.76 -0.21 -30.49
N LEU A 529 -5.12 -1.09 -29.55
CA LEU A 529 -6.42 -1.76 -29.58
C LEU A 529 -7.58 -0.78 -29.68
N ASN A 530 -7.52 0.35 -28.97
CA ASN A 530 -8.54 1.40 -29.03
C ASN A 530 -8.56 2.14 -30.41
N LYS A 531 -7.47 2.15 -31.14
CA LYS A 531 -7.44 2.66 -32.54
C LYS A 531 -8.00 1.64 -33.52
N ASP A 532 -7.65 0.37 -33.34
CA ASP A 532 -8.00 -0.71 -34.28
C ASP A 532 -9.47 -1.11 -34.16
N ILE A 533 -10.14 -0.90 -33.03
CA ILE A 533 -11.59 -1.14 -32.90
C ILE A 533 -12.47 -0.06 -33.54
N LYS A 534 -11.86 0.99 -34.08
CA LYS A 534 -12.60 2.13 -34.65
C LYS A 534 -13.63 1.76 -35.71
N PRO A 535 -13.39 0.81 -36.63
CA PRO A 535 -14.43 0.38 -37.58
C PRO A 535 -15.70 -0.14 -36.89
N LEU A 536 -15.59 -0.80 -35.75
CA LEU A 536 -16.72 -1.25 -34.94
C LEU A 536 -17.35 -0.10 -34.15
N GLU A 537 -16.58 0.81 -33.58
CA GLU A 537 -17.09 2.00 -32.88
C GLU A 537 -17.87 2.93 -33.82
N ASP A 538 -17.42 3.12 -35.05
CA ASP A 538 -18.07 3.99 -36.03
C ASP A 538 -19.51 3.54 -36.38
N ILE A 539 -19.83 2.25 -36.18
CA ILE A 539 -21.16 1.69 -36.40
C ILE A 539 -21.99 1.48 -35.11
N GLU A 540 -21.46 1.79 -33.93
CA GLU A 540 -22.16 1.57 -32.63
C GLU A 540 -23.60 2.11 -32.64
N THR A 541 -23.76 3.37 -33.07
CA THR A 541 -25.08 4.04 -33.08
C THR A 541 -26.00 3.47 -34.15
N SER A 542 -25.47 3.21 -35.38
CA SER A 542 -26.28 2.72 -36.50
C SER A 542 -26.74 1.29 -36.33
N SER A 543 -25.88 0.44 -35.77
CA SER A 543 -26.17 -0.99 -35.51
C SER A 543 -26.66 -1.29 -34.10
N LYS A 544 -26.80 -0.26 -33.23
CA LYS A 544 -27.20 -0.38 -31.83
C LYS A 544 -26.33 -1.41 -31.09
N ILE A 545 -25.05 -1.41 -31.35
CA ILE A 545 -24.07 -2.26 -30.64
C ILE A 545 -23.27 -1.45 -29.65
N LYS A 546 -22.62 -2.14 -28.75
CA LYS A 546 -21.61 -1.58 -27.83
C LYS A 546 -20.32 -2.37 -28.00
N VAL A 547 -19.22 -1.67 -28.16
CA VAL A 547 -17.90 -2.25 -28.38
C VAL A 547 -16.97 -1.86 -27.23
N VAL A 548 -16.19 -2.80 -26.74
CA VAL A 548 -15.22 -2.57 -25.66
C VAL A 548 -13.98 -3.43 -25.91
N ALA A 549 -12.82 -2.81 -26.00
CA ALA A 549 -11.55 -3.52 -25.89
C ALA A 549 -11.34 -3.91 -24.42
N THR A 550 -11.06 -5.18 -24.17
CA THR A 550 -10.87 -5.72 -22.81
C THR A 550 -9.81 -6.82 -22.82
N GLY A 551 -9.48 -7.34 -21.66
CA GLY A 551 -8.38 -8.27 -21.47
C GLY A 551 -7.34 -7.67 -20.54
N GLN A 552 -6.23 -8.35 -20.34
CA GLN A 552 -5.26 -7.93 -19.34
C GLN A 552 -4.70 -6.53 -19.58
N PRO A 553 -4.19 -6.14 -20.77
CA PRO A 553 -3.67 -4.79 -20.99
C PRO A 553 -4.70 -3.65 -20.84
N PRO A 554 -5.89 -3.67 -21.48
CA PRO A 554 -6.86 -2.59 -21.32
C PRO A 554 -7.40 -2.46 -19.90
N ILE A 555 -7.72 -3.58 -19.22
CA ILE A 555 -8.17 -3.57 -17.82
C ILE A 555 -7.11 -2.94 -16.93
N PHE A 556 -5.86 -3.31 -17.17
CA PHE A 556 -4.73 -2.80 -16.39
C PHE A 556 -4.59 -1.28 -16.51
N VAL A 557 -4.69 -0.72 -17.71
CA VAL A 557 -4.62 0.74 -17.96
C VAL A 557 -5.75 1.45 -17.19
N VAL A 558 -6.98 0.95 -17.27
CA VAL A 558 -8.12 1.52 -16.53
C VAL A 558 -7.90 1.48 -15.02
N VAL A 559 -7.34 0.38 -14.51
CA VAL A 559 -7.00 0.25 -13.08
C VAL A 559 -5.94 1.26 -12.68
N MET A 560 -4.88 1.45 -13.48
CA MET A 560 -3.81 2.40 -13.20
C MET A 560 -4.28 3.86 -13.25
N ASP A 561 -5.13 4.21 -14.20
CA ASP A 561 -5.76 5.54 -14.26
C ASP A 561 -6.63 5.79 -13.02
N THR A 562 -7.40 4.79 -12.61
CA THR A 562 -8.24 4.85 -11.40
C THR A 562 -7.38 5.01 -10.14
N ILE A 563 -6.26 4.29 -10.03
CA ILE A 563 -5.30 4.41 -8.94
C ILE A 563 -4.72 5.83 -8.88
N THR A 564 -4.28 6.37 -10.04
CA THR A 564 -3.71 7.71 -10.14
C THR A 564 -4.74 8.79 -9.77
N ALA A 565 -5.95 8.70 -10.29
CA ALA A 565 -7.04 9.61 -9.95
C ALA A 565 -7.39 9.55 -8.46
N THR A 566 -7.47 8.36 -7.88
CA THR A 566 -7.69 8.13 -6.45
C THR A 566 -6.59 8.76 -5.59
N MET A 567 -5.34 8.62 -5.98
CA MET A 567 -4.21 9.23 -5.27
C MET A 567 -4.35 10.76 -5.21
N ILE A 568 -4.61 11.39 -6.35
CA ILE A 568 -4.77 12.84 -6.41
C ILE A 568 -5.95 13.28 -5.55
N GLN A 569 -7.10 12.62 -5.64
CA GLN A 569 -8.30 12.93 -4.85
C GLN A 569 -8.05 12.76 -3.36
N SER A 570 -7.46 11.66 -2.93
CA SER A 570 -7.17 11.40 -1.50
C SER A 570 -6.17 12.40 -0.92
N ILE A 571 -5.16 12.80 -1.68
CA ILE A 571 -4.22 13.88 -1.28
C ILE A 571 -4.97 15.20 -1.10
N LEU A 572 -5.81 15.61 -2.06
CA LEU A 572 -6.56 16.86 -1.99
C LEU A 572 -7.53 16.88 -0.80
N TYR A 573 -8.27 15.79 -0.58
CA TYR A 573 -9.15 15.67 0.59
C TYR A 573 -8.38 15.72 1.90
N THR A 574 -7.24 15.04 1.98
CA THR A 574 -6.40 15.04 3.18
C THR A 574 -5.85 16.43 3.48
N ILE A 575 -5.35 17.16 2.47
CA ILE A 575 -4.89 18.55 2.63
C ILE A 575 -6.02 19.44 3.12
N ALA A 576 -7.16 19.40 2.45
CA ALA A 576 -8.30 20.27 2.77
C ALA A 576 -8.83 20.02 4.18
N LEU A 577 -9.11 18.76 4.52
CA LEU A 577 -9.68 18.39 5.82
C LEU A 577 -8.67 18.59 6.96
N SER A 578 -7.39 18.22 6.78
CA SER A 578 -6.35 18.45 7.80
C SER A 578 -6.10 19.93 8.02
N SER A 579 -6.06 20.75 6.96
CA SER A 579 -5.94 22.21 7.09
C SER A 579 -7.13 22.82 7.84
N LEU A 580 -8.35 22.36 7.54
CA LEU A 580 -9.55 22.82 8.22
C LEU A 580 -9.53 22.47 9.71
N VAL A 581 -9.21 21.21 10.03
CA VAL A 581 -9.13 20.74 11.44
C VAL A 581 -8.04 21.50 12.19
N LEU A 582 -6.83 21.64 11.63
CA LEU A 582 -5.75 22.35 12.29
C LEU A 582 -6.09 23.84 12.49
N THR A 583 -6.68 24.48 11.48
CA THR A 583 -7.10 25.87 11.59
C THR A 583 -8.13 26.03 12.71
N ALA A 584 -9.11 25.12 12.78
CA ALA A 584 -10.12 25.13 13.84
C ALA A 584 -9.49 24.90 15.23
N VAL A 585 -8.59 23.92 15.35
CA VAL A 585 -7.89 23.61 16.62
C VAL A 585 -7.12 24.80 17.13
N PHE A 586 -6.23 25.40 16.32
CA PHE A 586 -5.45 26.56 16.73
C PHE A 586 -6.28 27.84 16.90
N TRP A 587 -7.46 27.91 16.25
CA TRP A 587 -8.39 29.00 16.49
C TRP A 587 -9.08 28.88 17.86
N PHE A 588 -9.59 27.67 18.18
CA PHE A 588 -10.33 27.49 19.44
C PHE A 588 -9.44 27.45 20.67
N ASN A 589 -8.23 26.87 20.56
CA ASN A 589 -7.31 26.73 21.69
C ASN A 589 -6.44 27.97 21.91
N ASP A 590 -5.86 28.50 20.84
CA ASP A 590 -4.81 29.51 20.94
C ASP A 590 -5.22 30.87 20.30
N GLY A 591 -6.43 30.97 19.74
CA GLY A 591 -6.90 32.17 19.03
C GLY A 591 -6.13 32.50 17.75
N GLN A 592 -5.32 31.58 17.23
CA GLN A 592 -4.37 31.78 16.14
C GLN A 592 -4.66 30.88 14.92
N PRO A 593 -5.74 31.14 14.13
CA PRO A 593 -6.14 30.26 13.03
C PRO A 593 -5.06 30.11 11.94
N LEU A 594 -4.26 31.15 11.69
CA LEU A 594 -3.19 31.13 10.69
C LEU A 594 -2.11 30.07 11.02
N LEU A 595 -1.90 29.79 12.30
CA LEU A 595 -0.93 28.80 12.74
C LEU A 595 -1.26 27.39 12.22
N GLY A 596 -2.55 27.05 12.12
CA GLY A 596 -3.00 25.79 11.54
C GLY A 596 -2.55 25.61 10.08
N ILE A 597 -2.66 26.69 9.28
CA ILE A 597 -2.20 26.68 7.89
C ILE A 597 -0.66 26.61 7.82
N LEU A 598 0.04 27.36 8.67
CA LEU A 598 1.51 27.33 8.70
C LEU A 598 2.07 25.97 9.11
N THR A 599 1.36 25.23 9.97
CA THR A 599 1.75 23.91 10.45
C THR A 599 1.71 22.83 9.34
N ILE A 600 0.85 23.00 8.32
CA ILE A 600 0.76 22.01 7.22
C ILE A 600 1.82 22.24 6.12
N ILE A 601 2.38 23.46 5.99
CA ILE A 601 3.35 23.79 4.93
C ILE A 601 4.54 22.82 4.89
N PRO A 602 5.24 22.52 6.00
CA PRO A 602 6.36 21.57 5.99
C PRO A 602 5.99 20.18 5.45
N VAL A 603 4.75 19.76 5.69
CA VAL A 603 4.26 18.44 5.25
C VAL A 603 4.04 18.40 3.73
N LEU A 604 3.57 19.52 3.14
CA LEU A 604 3.45 19.64 1.69
C LEU A 604 4.84 19.62 1.00
N LEU A 605 5.87 20.22 1.64
CA LEU A 605 7.24 20.10 1.14
C LEU A 605 7.71 18.64 1.14
N VAL A 606 7.42 17.91 2.22
CA VAL A 606 7.78 16.48 2.34
C VAL A 606 7.10 15.64 1.28
N LEU A 607 5.82 15.87 1.01
CA LEU A 607 5.10 15.17 -0.07
C LEU A 607 5.84 15.33 -1.40
N THR A 608 6.27 16.55 -1.71
CA THR A 608 7.02 16.81 -2.94
C THR A 608 8.40 16.14 -2.93
N TRP A 609 9.10 16.15 -1.79
CA TRP A 609 10.41 15.48 -1.66
C TRP A 609 10.30 13.97 -1.84
N ILE A 610 9.23 13.36 -1.33
CA ILE A 610 8.98 11.92 -1.50
C ILE A 610 8.76 11.56 -2.97
N LEU A 611 7.92 12.32 -3.70
CA LEU A 611 7.71 12.07 -5.13
C LEU A 611 9.03 12.20 -5.91
N GLY A 612 9.84 13.22 -5.62
CA GLY A 612 11.15 13.35 -6.24
C GLY A 612 12.11 12.22 -5.86
N THR A 613 12.05 11.72 -4.61
CA THR A 613 12.88 10.62 -4.14
C THR A 613 12.48 9.30 -4.81
N MET A 614 11.17 9.06 -5.03
CA MET A 614 10.70 7.87 -5.75
C MET A 614 11.33 7.76 -7.13
N VAL A 615 11.41 8.86 -7.88
CA VAL A 615 12.07 8.87 -9.20
C VAL A 615 13.57 8.55 -9.09
N VAL A 616 14.26 9.10 -8.10
CA VAL A 616 15.71 8.86 -7.89
C VAL A 616 16.01 7.39 -7.58
N ILE A 617 15.15 6.72 -6.81
CA ILE A 617 15.31 5.30 -6.46
C ILE A 617 14.64 4.34 -7.46
N GLY A 618 14.02 4.87 -8.53
CA GLY A 618 13.41 4.08 -9.59
C GLY A 618 12.07 3.46 -9.21
N TYR A 619 11.32 4.06 -8.26
CA TYR A 619 10.00 3.60 -7.90
C TYR A 619 8.91 4.27 -8.73
N THR A 620 7.94 3.47 -9.18
CA THR A 620 6.80 3.90 -9.98
C THR A 620 5.54 4.09 -9.12
N LEU A 621 4.52 4.72 -9.70
CA LEU A 621 3.20 4.78 -9.07
C LEU A 621 2.51 3.41 -9.18
N ASN A 622 2.02 2.91 -8.06
CA ASN A 622 1.28 1.66 -7.96
C ASN A 622 0.28 1.72 -6.79
N VAL A 623 -0.48 0.65 -6.58
CA VAL A 623 -1.49 0.55 -5.51
C VAL A 623 -0.91 0.92 -4.13
N MET A 624 0.32 0.48 -3.83
CA MET A 624 0.97 0.75 -2.54
C MET A 624 1.49 2.17 -2.43
N THR A 625 2.18 2.65 -3.46
CA THR A 625 2.75 3.99 -3.45
C THR A 625 1.67 5.08 -3.51
N THR A 626 0.50 4.77 -4.06
CA THR A 626 -0.68 5.65 -4.06
C THR A 626 -1.16 5.99 -2.66
N LEU A 627 -1.12 5.04 -1.73
CA LEU A 627 -1.49 5.25 -0.33
C LEU A 627 -0.56 6.25 0.38
N ILE A 628 0.68 6.38 -0.09
CA ILE A 628 1.73 7.17 0.56
C ILE A 628 1.41 8.67 0.55
N GLY A 629 0.74 9.17 -0.49
CA GLY A 629 0.37 10.58 -0.57
C GLY A 629 -0.47 11.05 0.61
N ALA A 630 -1.57 10.35 0.87
CA ALA A 630 -2.45 10.63 2.01
C ALA A 630 -1.78 10.32 3.36
N LEU A 631 -1.01 9.22 3.43
CA LEU A 631 -0.23 8.85 4.60
C LEU A 631 0.82 9.90 4.96
N THR A 632 1.54 10.45 3.98
CA THR A 632 2.54 11.50 4.17
C THR A 632 1.95 12.68 4.91
N ILE A 633 0.75 13.09 4.54
CA ILE A 633 0.06 14.22 5.18
C ILE A 633 -0.42 13.80 6.57
N GLY A 634 -1.13 12.67 6.68
CA GLY A 634 -1.69 12.19 7.94
C GLY A 634 -0.64 11.93 9.03
N LEU A 635 0.48 11.31 8.69
CA LEU A 635 1.57 11.01 9.62
C LEU A 635 2.51 12.21 9.85
N GLY A 636 2.81 12.94 8.78
CA GLY A 636 3.74 14.05 8.82
C GLY A 636 3.26 15.22 9.67
N VAL A 637 1.96 15.48 9.64
CA VAL A 637 1.32 16.56 10.42
C VAL A 637 1.51 16.37 11.92
N THR A 638 1.60 15.15 12.42
CA THR A 638 1.77 14.85 13.85
C THR A 638 2.99 15.55 14.45
N TYR A 639 4.16 15.48 13.80
CA TYR A 639 5.38 16.14 14.27
C TYR A 639 5.25 17.66 14.23
N ALA A 640 4.62 18.20 13.20
CA ALA A 640 4.38 19.62 13.05
C ALA A 640 3.43 20.17 14.11
N ILE A 641 2.36 19.45 14.48
CA ILE A 641 1.44 19.81 15.55
C ILE A 641 2.18 19.94 16.87
N HIS A 642 2.99 18.96 17.25
CA HIS A 642 3.72 18.97 18.51
C HIS A 642 4.71 20.15 18.60
N ILE A 643 5.42 20.45 17.52
CA ILE A 643 6.35 21.59 17.46
C ILE A 643 5.57 22.91 17.54
N SER A 644 4.48 23.09 16.77
CA SER A 644 3.69 24.33 16.77
C SER A 644 3.02 24.59 18.12
N HIS A 645 2.39 23.56 18.70
CA HIS A 645 1.73 23.68 20.01
C HIS A 645 2.73 24.02 21.11
N ARG A 646 3.86 23.31 21.18
CA ARG A 646 4.89 23.58 22.19
C ARG A 646 5.54 24.93 22.00
N PHE A 647 5.72 25.40 20.76
CA PHE A 647 6.26 26.71 20.48
C PHE A 647 5.39 27.84 21.07
N ILE A 648 4.07 27.75 20.95
CA ILE A 648 3.14 28.72 21.53
C ILE A 648 3.20 28.67 23.06
N GLU A 649 3.11 27.45 23.65
CA GLU A 649 3.20 27.27 25.10
C GLU A 649 4.48 27.89 25.69
N GLU A 650 5.65 27.65 25.08
CA GLU A 650 6.93 28.21 25.50
C GLU A 650 7.01 29.73 25.26
N LEU A 651 6.37 30.24 24.20
CA LEU A 651 6.34 31.68 23.93
C LEU A 651 5.47 32.40 24.94
N GLU A 652 4.35 31.85 25.35
CA GLU A 652 3.47 32.40 26.39
C GLU A 652 4.12 32.35 27.80
N GLU A 653 4.83 31.25 28.13
CA GLU A 653 5.46 31.06 29.42
C GLU A 653 6.68 31.96 29.61
N HIS A 654 7.53 32.09 28.60
CA HIS A 654 8.82 32.77 28.73
C HIS A 654 8.85 34.15 28.13
N HIS A 655 7.86 34.54 27.34
CA HIS A 655 7.84 35.84 26.62
C HIS A 655 9.14 36.15 25.86
N SER A 656 9.84 35.10 25.40
CA SER A 656 11.12 35.21 24.70
C SER A 656 11.17 34.24 23.52
N LEU A 657 11.29 34.79 22.31
CA LEU A 657 11.35 34.02 21.08
C LEU A 657 12.54 33.02 21.05
N GLU A 658 13.70 33.50 21.57
CA GLU A 658 14.91 32.67 21.62
C GLU A 658 14.73 31.46 22.54
N LYS A 659 14.16 31.66 23.73
CA LYS A 659 13.88 30.57 24.66
C LYS A 659 12.80 29.64 24.11
N ALA A 660 11.73 30.19 23.54
CA ALA A 660 10.66 29.41 22.95
C ALA A 660 11.17 28.44 21.86
N VAL A 661 11.98 28.95 20.92
CA VAL A 661 12.58 28.12 19.86
C VAL A 661 13.52 27.06 20.45
N ASN A 662 14.46 27.49 21.32
CA ASN A 662 15.45 26.55 21.88
C ASN A 662 14.79 25.42 22.69
N ASN A 663 13.82 25.77 23.56
CA ASN A 663 13.14 24.78 24.39
C ASN A 663 12.28 23.83 23.53
N THR A 664 11.53 24.38 22.57
CA THR A 664 10.71 23.57 21.65
C THR A 664 11.57 22.60 20.86
N VAL A 665 12.61 23.08 20.18
CA VAL A 665 13.43 22.25 19.30
C VAL A 665 14.26 21.24 20.10
N LYS A 666 14.86 21.63 21.24
CA LYS A 666 15.70 20.72 22.04
C LYS A 666 14.87 19.70 22.81
N ASN A 667 13.83 20.11 23.52
CA ASN A 667 13.09 19.24 24.42
C ASN A 667 12.06 18.38 23.67
N THR A 668 11.17 19.05 22.92
CA THR A 668 10.14 18.36 22.14
C THR A 668 10.74 17.63 20.95
N GLY A 669 11.70 18.26 20.23
CA GLY A 669 12.42 17.64 19.14
C GLY A 669 13.12 16.33 19.53
N PHE A 670 13.70 16.25 20.74
CA PHE A 670 14.31 15.00 21.22
C PHE A 670 13.29 13.87 21.46
N SER A 671 12.13 14.17 22.07
CA SER A 671 11.08 13.16 22.23
C SER A 671 10.50 12.71 20.89
N LEU A 672 10.31 13.65 19.94
CA LEU A 672 9.88 13.35 18.59
C LEU A 672 10.92 12.52 17.80
N PHE A 673 12.22 12.70 18.06
CA PHE A 673 13.26 11.88 17.46
C PHE A 673 13.12 10.41 17.87
N GLY A 674 12.87 10.12 19.14
CA GLY A 674 12.62 8.76 19.62
C GLY A 674 11.41 8.15 18.93
N ALA A 675 10.30 8.89 18.87
CA ALA A 675 9.08 8.48 18.21
C ALA A 675 9.28 8.26 16.69
N ALA A 676 9.93 9.21 16.01
CA ALA A 676 10.23 9.07 14.58
C ALA A 676 11.09 7.84 14.30
N MET A 677 12.12 7.56 15.12
CA MET A 677 12.99 6.40 14.91
C MET A 677 12.27 5.07 15.11
N THR A 678 11.35 4.94 16.08
CA THR A 678 10.54 3.73 16.20
C THR A 678 9.73 3.47 14.95
N THR A 679 9.10 4.49 14.42
CA THR A 679 8.23 4.39 13.25
C THR A 679 9.05 4.17 11.97
N VAL A 680 10.17 4.88 11.78
CA VAL A 680 11.11 4.66 10.66
C VAL A 680 11.63 3.22 10.65
N LEU A 681 12.00 2.68 11.81
CA LEU A 681 12.49 1.31 11.90
C LEU A 681 11.38 0.28 11.65
N SER A 682 10.17 0.51 12.16
CA SER A 682 9.03 -0.39 11.94
C SER A 682 8.67 -0.51 10.45
N PHE A 683 8.58 0.62 9.74
CA PHE A 683 8.34 0.62 8.30
C PHE A 683 9.59 0.19 7.50
N GLY A 684 10.78 0.55 7.97
CA GLY A 684 12.03 0.17 7.35
C GLY A 684 12.25 -1.35 7.28
N VAL A 685 11.73 -2.11 8.23
CA VAL A 685 11.78 -3.58 8.17
C VAL A 685 10.99 -4.12 6.98
N LEU A 686 9.88 -3.49 6.59
CA LEU A 686 9.10 -3.90 5.42
C LEU A 686 9.88 -3.82 4.10
N SER A 687 10.95 -3.00 4.05
CA SER A 687 11.86 -2.97 2.89
C SER A 687 12.58 -4.30 2.63
N GLN A 688 12.52 -5.23 3.58
CA GLN A 688 13.12 -6.56 3.49
C GLN A 688 12.07 -7.64 3.16
N SER A 689 10.82 -7.30 2.90
CA SER A 689 9.77 -8.25 2.50
C SER A 689 10.12 -8.94 1.18
N ILE A 690 9.61 -10.13 0.98
CA ILE A 690 9.68 -10.81 -0.33
C ILE A 690 8.77 -10.14 -1.38
N LEU A 691 7.72 -9.43 -0.94
CA LEU A 691 6.80 -8.72 -1.84
C LEU A 691 7.32 -7.32 -2.17
N VAL A 692 7.60 -7.07 -3.44
CA VAL A 692 8.09 -5.77 -3.95
C VAL A 692 7.18 -4.60 -3.56
N PRO A 693 5.84 -4.68 -3.66
CA PRO A 693 4.97 -3.59 -3.20
C PRO A 693 5.13 -3.23 -1.73
N MET A 694 5.37 -4.23 -0.87
CA MET A 694 5.62 -3.99 0.56
C MET A 694 7.00 -3.38 0.81
N GLN A 695 8.02 -3.79 0.06
CA GLN A 695 9.35 -3.15 0.12
C GLN A 695 9.24 -1.67 -0.20
N GLN A 696 8.54 -1.33 -1.28
CA GLN A 696 8.35 0.05 -1.73
C GLN A 696 7.56 0.84 -0.69
N PHE A 697 6.42 0.32 -0.22
CA PHE A 697 5.61 0.95 0.81
C PHE A 697 6.40 1.21 2.10
N GLY A 698 7.12 0.21 2.60
CA GLY A 698 7.94 0.32 3.81
C GLY A 698 9.05 1.35 3.66
N THR A 699 9.79 1.30 2.56
CA THR A 699 10.90 2.22 2.27
C THR A 699 10.41 3.66 2.19
N ILE A 700 9.37 3.92 1.38
CA ILE A 700 8.87 5.28 1.17
C ILE A 700 8.20 5.83 2.43
N THR A 701 7.44 5.00 3.16
CA THR A 701 6.84 5.44 4.42
C THR A 701 7.91 5.76 5.47
N ALA A 702 8.97 4.96 5.59
CA ALA A 702 10.09 5.25 6.48
C ALA A 702 10.77 6.59 6.11
N LEU A 703 11.04 6.84 4.82
CA LEU A 703 11.59 8.10 4.33
C LEU A 703 10.63 9.27 4.57
N THR A 704 9.33 9.07 4.37
CA THR A 704 8.29 10.06 4.65
C THR A 704 8.33 10.54 6.09
N ILE A 705 8.41 9.60 7.04
CA ILE A 705 8.47 9.91 8.47
C ILE A 705 9.76 10.62 8.82
N LEU A 706 10.89 10.15 8.28
CA LEU A 706 12.18 10.81 8.46
C LEU A 706 12.17 12.25 7.94
N PHE A 707 11.69 12.49 6.73
CA PHE A 707 11.60 13.82 6.15
C PHE A 707 10.60 14.70 6.88
N SER A 708 9.47 14.15 7.35
CA SER A 708 8.48 14.87 8.15
C SER A 708 9.05 15.32 9.48
N PHE A 709 9.80 14.46 10.16
CA PHE A 709 10.54 14.82 11.36
C PHE A 709 11.56 15.92 11.08
N LEU A 710 12.41 15.78 10.04
CA LEU A 710 13.41 16.77 9.67
C LEU A 710 12.78 18.12 9.32
N SER A 711 11.70 18.13 8.53
CA SER A 711 11.00 19.36 8.16
C SER A 711 10.37 20.06 9.36
N SER A 712 9.83 19.28 10.32
CA SER A 712 9.22 19.81 11.54
C SER A 712 10.25 20.40 12.49
N VAL A 713 11.48 19.87 12.54
CA VAL A 713 12.56 20.35 13.44
C VAL A 713 13.42 21.44 12.80
N TRP A 714 13.62 21.44 11.48
CA TRP A 714 14.52 22.36 10.80
C TRP A 714 13.80 23.46 10.01
N VAL A 715 12.65 23.16 9.39
CA VAL A 715 11.92 24.13 8.53
C VAL A 715 10.84 24.86 9.32
N LEU A 716 9.98 24.12 10.02
CA LEU A 716 8.85 24.71 10.73
C LEU A 716 9.24 25.79 11.75
N PRO A 717 10.28 25.62 12.59
CA PRO A 717 10.68 26.66 13.52
C PRO A 717 11.06 27.98 12.82
N SER A 718 11.63 27.92 11.59
CA SER A 718 11.92 29.09 10.79
C SER A 718 10.65 29.83 10.33
N ILE A 719 9.62 29.07 9.96
CA ILE A 719 8.29 29.60 9.60
C ILE A 719 7.66 30.29 10.82
N LEU A 720 7.68 29.61 11.97
CA LEU A 720 7.12 30.12 13.23
C LEU A 720 7.81 31.39 13.72
N VAL A 721 9.15 31.48 13.59
CA VAL A 721 9.94 32.69 13.93
C VAL A 721 9.54 33.87 13.05
N ILE A 722 9.42 33.68 11.74
CA ILE A 722 9.00 34.73 10.82
C ILE A 722 7.55 35.16 11.11
N TRP A 723 6.67 34.21 11.36
CA TRP A 723 5.30 34.49 11.74
C TRP A 723 5.22 35.28 13.05
N ALA A 724 5.90 34.82 14.10
CA ALA A 724 5.89 35.47 15.40
C ALA A 724 6.45 36.92 15.37
N LYS A 725 7.48 37.16 14.55
CA LYS A 725 8.02 38.52 14.35
C LYS A 725 7.05 39.46 13.64
N ASN A 726 6.17 38.96 12.79
CA ASN A 726 5.24 39.76 12.00
C ASN A 726 3.82 39.81 12.62
N SER A 727 3.57 39.10 13.71
CA SER A 727 2.30 39.12 14.43
C SER A 727 2.34 40.08 15.63
N ASN A 728 1.14 40.53 16.12
CA ASN A 728 1.03 41.38 17.30
C ASN A 728 1.60 40.77 18.59
N LEU A 729 1.92 39.48 18.58
CA LEU A 729 2.64 38.81 19.65
C LEU A 729 4.08 39.38 19.82
N ALA A 730 4.68 39.91 18.76
CA ALA A 730 6.01 40.55 18.81
C ALA A 730 5.99 41.93 19.48
N GLU A 731 4.87 42.68 19.39
CA GLU A 731 4.75 43.97 20.08
C GLU A 731 4.75 43.84 21.61
N GLY A 732 4.17 42.74 22.14
CA GLY A 732 4.25 42.39 23.55
C GLY A 732 5.67 41.99 24.03
N LEU A 733 6.47 41.38 23.15
CA LEU A 733 7.84 40.97 23.43
C LEU A 733 8.83 42.16 23.47
N HIS A 734 8.65 43.19 22.65
CA HIS A 734 9.48 44.41 22.63
C HIS A 734 9.15 45.37 23.78
N GLY A 735 7.93 45.33 24.32
CA GLY A 735 7.54 46.12 25.50
C GLY A 735 8.26 45.70 26.78
N ASN A 736 8.52 44.42 26.96
CA ASN A 736 9.16 43.88 28.18
C ASN A 736 10.70 43.90 28.12
N GLU A 737 11.33 43.84 26.96
CA GLU A 737 12.80 44.00 26.86
C GLU A 737 13.27 45.41 27.17
N LYS A 738 12.44 46.46 26.95
CA LYS A 738 12.76 47.83 27.32
C LYS A 738 12.55 48.13 28.81
N GLN A 739 11.79 47.30 29.53
CA GLN A 739 11.57 47.43 30.98
C GLN A 739 12.53 46.61 31.85
N ALA A 740 13.17 45.60 31.29
CA ALA A 740 14.08 44.72 32.02
C ALA A 740 15.39 45.41 32.50
N PRO A 741 16.00 46.38 31.77
CA PRO A 741 17.16 47.13 32.29
C PRO A 741 16.83 48.11 33.45
N GLU A 742 15.67 48.80 33.37
CA GLU A 742 15.27 49.75 34.41
C GLU A 742 14.84 49.09 35.73
N ALA A 743 14.27 47.88 35.69
CA ALA A 743 13.90 47.13 36.89
C ALA A 743 15.13 46.55 37.62
N LYS A 744 16.18 46.14 36.89
CA LYS A 744 17.46 45.73 37.50
C LYS A 744 18.25 46.90 38.07
N GLU A 745 18.26 48.05 37.41
CA GLU A 745 18.94 49.24 37.87
C GLU A 745 18.25 49.85 39.12
N LYS A 746 16.89 49.80 39.19
CA LYS A 746 16.15 50.19 40.41
C LYS A 746 16.26 49.19 41.55
N ALA A 747 16.38 47.86 41.26
CA ALA A 747 16.61 46.86 42.27
C ALA A 747 18.06 46.90 42.83
N GLU A 748 19.08 47.19 42.00
CA GLU A 748 20.45 47.38 42.46
C GLU A 748 20.61 48.71 43.23
N VAL A 749 19.97 49.79 42.80
CA VAL A 749 19.97 51.08 43.54
C VAL A 749 19.20 50.98 44.84
N SER A 750 18.13 50.18 44.92
CA SER A 750 17.39 49.92 46.19
C SER A 750 18.15 49.01 47.15
N SER A 751 18.94 48.05 46.64
CA SER A 751 19.77 47.20 47.49
C SER A 751 21.05 47.92 48.02
N ILE A 752 21.58 48.90 47.28
CA ILE A 752 22.69 49.74 47.69
C ILE A 752 22.22 50.79 48.73
N ALA A 753 20.97 51.29 48.64
CA ALA A 753 20.41 52.23 49.61
C ALA A 753 20.07 51.62 50.99
N ILE A 754 19.91 50.27 51.07
CA ILE A 754 19.61 49.56 52.33
C ILE A 754 20.93 49.14 53.06
N THR A 755 22.06 49.18 52.40
CA THR A 755 23.38 48.86 52.99
C THR A 755 24.18 50.04 53.48
N GLU A 756 23.76 51.34 53.23
CA GLU A 756 24.45 52.54 53.73
C GLU A 756 23.82 53.16 55.00
N ASP A 757 22.69 52.64 55.54
CA ASP A 757 22.04 53.21 56.73
C ASP A 757 22.21 52.37 58.00
N SER A 758 23.23 51.49 58.07
CA SER A 758 23.46 50.63 59.26
C SER A 758 24.93 50.61 59.74
N GLU A 759 25.68 51.73 59.62
CA GLU A 759 26.91 51.93 60.37
C GLU A 759 26.93 53.37 60.92
N GLU A 760 26.41 53.52 62.13
CA GLU A 760 26.88 54.53 63.14
C GLU A 760 26.00 54.42 64.42
N GLY A 761 26.67 54.14 65.54
CA GLY A 761 26.17 54.53 66.85
C GLY A 761 26.11 53.35 67.87
N ASP A 762 27.30 53.10 68.40
CA ASP A 762 27.75 52.95 69.78
C ASP A 762 26.78 52.63 70.89
N ASP A 763 27.28 51.63 71.63
CA ASP A 763 27.53 51.56 73.06
C ASP A 763 26.38 51.41 74.09
N GLU A 764 26.70 50.48 74.95
CA GLU A 764 26.45 50.39 76.41
C GLU A 764 25.16 49.68 76.93
N SER A 765 25.50 48.63 77.61
CA SER A 765 25.12 48.19 78.96
C SER A 765 23.80 47.39 79.21
N SER A 766 24.07 46.22 79.61
CA SER A 766 23.69 45.57 80.92
C SER A 766 22.20 45.27 81.21
N ASP A 767 22.14 44.10 81.69
CA ASP A 767 21.29 43.54 82.79
C ASP A 767 19.98 42.81 82.42
N ASP A 768 20.12 41.54 82.68
CA ASP A 768 19.30 40.66 83.53
C ASP A 768 17.76 40.85 83.58
N LYS A 769 17.05 39.81 83.24
CA LYS A 769 16.24 38.98 84.15
C LYS A 769 15.22 38.12 83.43
N GLU A 770 15.38 36.79 83.68
CA GLU A 770 14.38 35.79 84.07
C GLU A 770 12.96 36.31 84.37
N ILE A 771 11.99 35.51 83.97
CA ILE A 771 10.88 34.88 84.74
C ILE A 771 9.87 34.31 83.75
N GLU A 772 9.83 32.98 83.63
CA GLU A 772 8.87 32.02 84.21
C GLU A 772 7.37 32.18 83.88
N GLU A 773 6.88 31.10 83.34
CA GLU A 773 5.64 30.35 83.71
C GLU A 773 4.26 31.03 83.54
N ASN A 774 3.34 30.40 82.84
CA ASN A 774 2.25 29.54 83.25
C ASN A 774 1.28 29.32 82.07
N ILE A 775 0.99 28.09 81.67
CA ILE A 775 0.00 27.07 82.05
C ILE A 775 -1.44 27.66 82.18
N GLU A 776 -2.32 27.09 81.43
CA GLU A 776 -3.68 26.50 81.59
C GLU A 776 -4.52 26.69 80.35
N ASP A 777 -4.89 25.64 79.67
CA ASP A 777 -5.89 24.59 79.91
C ASP A 777 -7.35 25.12 79.84
N SER A 778 -8.10 24.59 78.96
CA SER A 778 -9.51 24.13 78.96
C SER A 778 -10.03 23.91 77.55
N THR A 779 -10.12 22.66 77.20
CA THR A 779 -11.29 21.75 77.16
C THR A 779 -12.58 22.29 76.58
N GLU A 780 -13.07 21.41 75.74
CA GLU A 780 -14.46 20.95 75.48
C GLU A 780 -15.30 21.57 74.37
N ASN A 781 -15.60 20.70 73.47
CA ASN A 781 -16.86 20.07 73.11
C ASN A 781 -17.66 20.59 71.92
N ASP A 782 -17.91 19.58 71.08
CA ASP A 782 -19.17 19.18 70.41
C ASP A 782 -19.83 20.09 69.35
N ASN A 783 -19.79 19.69 68.12
CA ASN A 783 -20.83 18.90 67.40
C ASN A 783 -20.31 18.58 66.01
#